data_ca1502f9d688907b380b1744462602f8
#
_entry.id   ca1502f9d688907b380b1744462602f8
#
_cell.length_a   1.000
_cell.length_b   1.000
_cell.length_c   1.000
_cell.angle_alpha   90.00
_cell.angle_beta   90.00
_cell.angle_gamma   90.00
#
_symmetry.space_group_name_H-M   'P 1'
#
loop_
_entity.id
_entity.type
_entity.pdbx_description
1 polymer ?
#
loop_
_entity_poly.entity_id
_entity_poly.type
_entity_poly.pdbx_seq_one_letter_code
_entity_poly.pdbx_strand_id
1 'polypeptide(L)'
;MKKSLLVNGLEHAVEISPGDSLLKTLRSLGYFGVKFGDEHGVTGADTILMDGKPVNAGLLLTAQAEGHKIATIEALGEHPERGWKPSDGLHPLQRVFIDTGAIQCGYCTPGQILAAKELLERQPDPTEAEIRDALSGVLCRCTGYLKPVQAVLRAAAIMRGEPVIPIDGSSASLPPFSVMTDSEEPVFLPPSGDAGDIASTTQARILPYIQVTSEGKSLKSVGKPVPKLDAPKLAQGKPAFTADFEIRGLLHAKVLHSQHAHAIIKSIDTRKARALPGVAAVLTHEDIPRVAYSTAGQSDPIPGPLDCFSLDYKMRFVGDRVAFVAAETPEIASEALRLIEVEYEVLEPVLDSQKAMEPGAPVIHDEPEYVNFADSDPLKNLAAEIRIDIGDVAKGFAEADYIFEEEYEVPKVQQAHIEPHVVVTYWDEDDRLLIRTSTQVPFHARRILAPVLGLPLKRIRVIKPRIGGGFGGKQEILVEDIAAHLTIATSRPVLFETTREEEFFASRSRHPMRVRLKTGVKKDGTLTANEMYALSDTGANGAHALTVTGNTGHKAMALYVGDGPYRKNPNIRFYADVVYTNHPPSGAYRGYGVPQGFWPLERHMEKIAKELELHPIEFRLKNALQAGEMHPFSIAWSEGRE
;
A
#
# COMPACT_ATOMS: atom_id res chain seq x y z
N MET A 1 29.26 10.93 24.33
CA MET A 1 29.34 10.68 25.79
C MET A 1 29.14 9.18 26.04
N LYS A 2 29.85 8.65 27.04
CA LYS A 2 29.72 7.22 27.41
C LYS A 2 28.59 7.05 28.42
N LYS A 3 27.72 6.06 28.19
CA LYS A 3 26.59 5.70 29.03
C LYS A 3 26.54 4.20 29.26
N SER A 4 25.91 3.75 30.35
CA SER A 4 25.58 2.34 30.58
C SER A 4 24.07 2.15 30.54
N LEU A 5 23.59 1.20 29.72
CA LEU A 5 22.18 0.86 29.60
C LEU A 5 21.97 -0.57 30.08
N LEU A 6 20.95 -0.79 30.90
CA LEU A 6 20.51 -2.12 31.30
C LEU A 6 19.34 -2.59 30.39
N VAL A 7 19.66 -3.39 29.37
CA VAL A 7 18.69 -3.87 28.39
C VAL A 7 18.53 -5.38 28.51
N ASN A 8 17.32 -5.86 28.72
CA ASN A 8 17.01 -7.30 28.86
C ASN A 8 17.85 -8.03 29.94
N GLY A 9 18.22 -7.29 30.98
CA GLY A 9 19.07 -7.80 32.08
C GLY A 9 20.57 -7.77 31.80
N LEU A 10 21.01 -7.22 30.67
CA LEU A 10 22.41 -7.08 30.27
C LEU A 10 22.85 -5.63 30.31
N GLU A 11 24.06 -5.38 30.79
CA GLU A 11 24.69 -4.06 30.76
C GLU A 11 25.40 -3.83 29.41
N HIS A 12 25.08 -2.71 28.77
CA HIS A 12 25.69 -2.28 27.53
C HIS A 12 26.39 -0.93 27.73
N ALA A 13 27.71 -0.90 27.56
CA ALA A 13 28.45 0.35 27.47
C ALA A 13 28.30 0.93 26.07
N VAL A 14 27.67 2.09 25.93
CA VAL A 14 27.41 2.75 24.65
C VAL A 14 28.07 4.11 24.58
N GLU A 15 28.55 4.46 23.39
CA GLU A 15 29.00 5.81 23.10
C GLU A 15 27.95 6.52 22.24
N ILE A 16 27.39 7.60 22.75
CA ILE A 16 26.25 8.29 22.17
C ILE A 16 26.50 9.77 21.92
N SER A 17 25.82 10.34 20.97
CA SER A 17 25.64 11.78 20.78
C SER A 17 24.50 12.30 21.69
N PRO A 18 24.50 13.58 22.10
CA PRO A 18 23.45 14.11 22.98
C PRO A 18 22.03 13.97 22.45
N GLY A 19 21.85 14.00 21.10
CA GLY A 19 20.57 13.89 20.44
C GLY A 19 20.17 12.47 20.02
N ASP A 20 20.97 11.43 20.34
CA ASP A 20 20.64 10.07 19.95
C ASP A 20 19.38 9.57 20.68
N SER A 21 18.36 9.15 19.90
CA SER A 21 17.18 8.52 20.45
C SER A 21 17.49 7.11 20.97
N LEU A 22 16.72 6.68 21.97
CA LEU A 22 16.85 5.33 22.52
C LEU A 22 16.55 4.27 21.44
N LEU A 23 15.60 4.52 20.51
CA LEU A 23 15.34 3.68 19.34
C LEU A 23 16.62 3.44 18.52
N LYS A 24 17.33 4.52 18.13
CA LYS A 24 18.58 4.43 17.37
C LYS A 24 19.62 3.58 18.10
N THR A 25 19.80 3.81 19.40
CA THR A 25 20.77 3.08 20.21
C THR A 25 20.40 1.60 20.39
N LEU A 26 19.14 1.28 20.67
CA LEU A 26 18.69 -0.12 20.79
C LEU A 26 18.87 -0.89 19.49
N ARG A 27 18.56 -0.28 18.36
CA ARG A 27 18.76 -0.91 17.05
C ARG A 27 20.23 -1.13 16.73
N SER A 28 21.12 -0.19 17.07
CA SER A 28 22.58 -0.37 16.91
C SER A 28 23.17 -1.46 17.82
N LEU A 29 22.47 -1.83 18.88
CA LEU A 29 22.81 -2.96 19.76
C LEU A 29 22.22 -4.30 19.26
N GLY A 30 21.49 -4.30 18.11
CA GLY A 30 20.90 -5.50 17.52
C GLY A 30 19.48 -5.84 18.02
N TYR A 31 18.83 -4.95 18.78
CA TYR A 31 17.44 -5.13 19.22
C TYR A 31 16.46 -4.71 18.12
N PHE A 32 16.34 -5.54 17.07
CA PHE A 32 15.55 -5.24 15.89
C PHE A 32 14.03 -5.39 16.07
N GLY A 33 13.57 -5.90 17.20
CA GLY A 33 12.16 -5.87 17.58
C GLY A 33 11.62 -4.47 17.82
N VAL A 34 12.50 -3.50 18.13
CA VAL A 34 12.16 -2.09 18.26
C VAL A 34 12.15 -1.49 16.85
N LYS A 35 10.96 -1.12 16.34
CA LYS A 35 10.74 -0.74 14.93
C LYS A 35 10.57 0.76 14.77
N PHE A 36 11.15 1.33 13.71
CA PHE A 36 10.85 2.71 13.32
C PHE A 36 9.51 2.77 12.59
N GLY A 37 8.58 3.57 13.06
CA GLY A 37 7.28 3.78 12.43
C GLY A 37 6.98 5.24 12.15
N ASP A 38 7.49 6.13 12.98
CA ASP A 38 7.38 7.58 12.87
C ASP A 38 8.29 8.29 13.87
N GLU A 39 8.42 9.61 13.72
CA GLU A 39 9.24 10.50 14.54
C GLU A 39 8.49 11.08 15.76
N HIS A 40 7.16 10.90 15.82
CA HIS A 40 6.27 11.60 16.76
C HIS A 40 5.60 10.68 17.78
N GLY A 41 5.94 9.39 17.78
CA GLY A 41 5.37 8.38 18.68
C GLY A 41 3.91 8.05 18.44
N VAL A 42 3.40 8.32 17.23
CA VAL A 42 1.99 8.07 16.86
C VAL A 42 1.73 6.59 16.59
N THR A 43 2.69 5.90 15.98
CA THR A 43 2.49 4.50 15.57
C THR A 43 2.72 3.49 16.69
N GLY A 44 3.56 3.81 17.65
CA GLY A 44 3.96 2.90 18.73
C GLY A 44 4.70 1.64 18.29
N ALA A 45 5.22 1.60 17.05
CA ALA A 45 5.99 0.45 16.54
C ALA A 45 7.30 0.25 17.31
N ASP A 46 7.80 1.30 17.95
CA ASP A 46 9.00 1.39 18.77
C ASP A 46 8.74 1.18 20.28
N THR A 47 7.55 0.69 20.66
CA THR A 47 7.20 0.44 22.06
C THR A 47 8.15 -0.56 22.70
N ILE A 48 8.72 -0.18 23.84
CA ILE A 48 9.51 -0.98 24.79
C ILE A 48 8.89 -0.89 26.18
N LEU A 49 9.36 -1.70 27.12
CA LEU A 49 9.06 -1.50 28.54
C LEU A 49 10.25 -0.86 29.24
N MET A 50 10.04 0.29 29.87
CA MET A 50 11.00 0.93 30.75
C MET A 50 10.46 0.89 32.17
N ASP A 51 11.19 0.22 33.07
CA ASP A 51 10.73 -0.08 34.44
C ASP A 51 9.34 -0.74 34.48
N GLY A 52 9.07 -1.61 33.50
CA GLY A 52 7.82 -2.33 33.36
C GLY A 52 6.68 -1.56 32.67
N LYS A 53 6.86 -0.28 32.30
CA LYS A 53 5.83 0.54 31.66
C LYS A 53 6.09 0.73 30.16
N PRO A 54 5.07 0.67 29.30
CA PRO A 54 5.25 0.88 27.87
C PRO A 54 5.60 2.36 27.57
N VAL A 55 6.66 2.54 26.78
CA VAL A 55 7.12 3.85 26.31
C VAL A 55 7.61 3.76 24.87
N ASN A 56 7.54 4.88 24.14
CA ASN A 56 8.05 4.96 22.77
C ASN A 56 9.55 5.31 22.78
N ALA A 57 10.38 4.38 22.33
CA ALA A 57 11.84 4.53 22.33
C ALA A 57 12.33 5.66 21.42
N GLY A 58 11.60 6.00 20.34
CA GLY A 58 11.92 7.09 19.43
C GLY A 58 11.77 8.48 20.05
N LEU A 59 10.91 8.63 21.06
CA LEU A 59 10.69 9.90 21.78
C LEU A 59 11.64 10.12 22.96
N LEU A 60 12.40 9.11 23.35
CA LEU A 60 13.33 9.18 24.47
C LEU A 60 14.76 9.40 23.95
N LEU A 61 15.48 10.31 24.56
CA LEU A 61 16.93 10.39 24.38
C LEU A 61 17.60 9.21 25.10
N THR A 62 18.59 8.61 24.49
CA THR A 62 19.36 7.51 25.11
C THR A 62 19.90 7.90 26.48
N ALA A 63 20.30 9.15 26.64
CA ALA A 63 20.84 9.68 27.92
C ALA A 63 19.82 9.63 29.07
N GLN A 64 18.52 9.66 28.79
CA GLN A 64 17.45 9.59 29.79
C GLN A 64 17.19 8.14 30.26
N ALA A 65 17.67 7.15 29.53
CA ALA A 65 17.45 5.73 29.84
C ALA A 65 18.51 5.15 30.81
N GLU A 66 19.55 5.91 31.13
CA GLU A 66 20.57 5.48 32.11
C GLU A 66 19.96 5.29 33.48
N GLY A 67 20.24 4.15 34.12
CA GLY A 67 19.70 3.80 35.44
C GLY A 67 18.31 3.14 35.42
N HIS A 68 17.65 3.06 34.23
CA HIS A 68 16.37 2.40 34.04
C HIS A 68 16.55 0.98 33.51
N LYS A 69 15.59 0.10 33.80
CA LYS A 69 15.51 -1.27 33.24
C LYS A 69 14.72 -1.25 31.96
N ILE A 70 15.37 -1.59 30.85
CA ILE A 70 14.75 -1.64 29.53
C ILE A 70 14.45 -3.11 29.20
N ALA A 71 13.21 -3.40 28.77
CA ALA A 71 12.84 -4.69 28.20
C ALA A 71 12.29 -4.49 26.78
N THR A 72 12.86 -5.21 25.84
CA THR A 72 12.40 -5.31 24.45
C THR A 72 11.73 -6.67 24.24
N ILE A 73 11.12 -6.89 23.04
CA ILE A 73 10.47 -8.16 22.73
C ILE A 73 11.42 -9.36 22.81
N GLU A 74 12.71 -9.14 22.57
CA GLU A 74 13.76 -10.15 22.65
C GLU A 74 13.98 -10.69 24.07
N ALA A 75 13.50 -9.96 25.10
CA ALA A 75 13.50 -10.48 26.48
C ALA A 75 12.49 -11.58 26.73
N LEU A 76 11.49 -11.71 25.85
CA LEU A 76 10.42 -12.70 25.99
C LEU A 76 10.82 -14.03 25.33
N GLY A 77 10.58 -15.14 26.05
CA GLY A 77 10.99 -16.46 25.58
C GLY A 77 12.48 -16.73 25.82
N GLU A 78 13.13 -17.48 24.92
CA GLU A 78 14.57 -17.72 25.03
C GLU A 78 15.40 -16.51 24.62
N HIS A 79 16.35 -16.13 25.45
CA HIS A 79 17.23 -15.02 25.20
C HIS A 79 18.17 -15.27 24.01
N PRO A 80 18.39 -14.32 23.08
CA PRO A 80 19.27 -14.49 21.92
C PRO A 80 20.69 -14.99 22.26
N GLU A 81 21.22 -14.59 23.43
CA GLU A 81 22.56 -14.96 23.88
C GLU A 81 22.67 -16.43 24.35
N ARG A 82 21.56 -17.11 24.57
CA ARG A 82 21.54 -18.53 24.93
C ARG A 82 21.55 -19.48 23.73
N GLY A 83 21.71 -18.94 22.52
CA GLY A 83 21.79 -19.65 21.27
C GLY A 83 20.46 -19.77 20.55
N TRP A 84 20.54 -19.81 19.22
CA TRP A 84 19.41 -19.95 18.28
C TRP A 84 18.90 -21.39 18.28
N LYS A 85 18.41 -21.89 19.40
CA LYS A 85 17.73 -23.18 19.37
C LYS A 85 16.32 -23.01 18.83
N PRO A 86 15.83 -23.88 17.95
CA PRO A 86 14.40 -23.98 17.70
C PRO A 86 13.76 -24.42 19.01
N SER A 87 13.20 -23.47 19.73
CA SER A 87 12.69 -23.75 21.05
C SER A 87 11.18 -23.62 21.09
N ASP A 88 10.58 -24.50 21.88
CA ASP A 88 9.24 -24.33 22.43
C ASP A 88 9.18 -23.21 23.49
N GLY A 89 10.27 -22.46 23.66
CA GLY A 89 10.46 -21.37 24.64
C GLY A 89 9.80 -20.05 24.30
N LEU A 90 8.71 -20.03 23.55
CA LEU A 90 7.92 -18.82 23.32
C LEU A 90 7.12 -18.45 24.57
N HIS A 91 7.12 -17.15 24.91
CA HIS A 91 6.22 -16.62 25.93
C HIS A 91 4.75 -16.91 25.55
N PRO A 92 3.83 -17.19 26.49
CA PRO A 92 2.41 -17.43 26.17
C PRO A 92 1.79 -16.41 25.22
N LEU A 93 2.06 -15.11 25.42
CA LEU A 93 1.62 -14.06 24.50
C LEU A 93 2.16 -14.25 23.07
N GLN A 94 3.43 -14.55 22.89
CA GLN A 94 4.00 -14.81 21.58
C GLN A 94 3.32 -16.02 20.91
N ARG A 95 3.11 -17.10 21.65
CA ARG A 95 2.45 -18.31 21.17
C ARG A 95 1.03 -18.02 20.71
N VAL A 96 0.21 -17.35 21.54
CA VAL A 96 -1.18 -17.09 21.18
C VAL A 96 -1.34 -16.09 20.03
N PHE A 97 -0.44 -15.11 19.88
CA PHE A 97 -0.42 -14.24 18.71
C PHE A 97 -0.19 -15.00 17.40
N ILE A 98 0.66 -16.04 17.46
CA ILE A 98 0.90 -16.96 16.32
C ILE A 98 -0.36 -17.78 16.05
N ASP A 99 -0.86 -18.47 17.07
CA ASP A 99 -1.93 -19.46 16.97
C ASP A 99 -3.27 -18.85 16.55
N THR A 100 -3.59 -17.65 17.03
CA THR A 100 -4.84 -16.93 16.67
C THR A 100 -4.78 -16.25 15.29
N GLY A 101 -3.59 -16.20 14.66
CA GLY A 101 -3.39 -15.45 13.42
C GLY A 101 -3.42 -13.93 13.63
N ALA A 102 -3.04 -13.43 14.81
CA ALA A 102 -2.92 -12.01 15.14
C ALA A 102 -1.76 -11.32 14.39
N ILE A 103 -0.85 -12.11 13.81
CA ILE A 103 0.33 -11.61 13.09
C ILE A 103 0.07 -11.65 11.57
N GLN A 104 -0.10 -10.49 10.93
CA GLN A 104 -0.12 -10.39 9.47
C GLN A 104 1.25 -9.92 8.94
N CYS A 105 1.49 -8.63 8.75
CA CYS A 105 2.82 -8.14 8.36
C CYS A 105 3.86 -8.31 9.49
N GLY A 106 3.44 -8.19 10.75
CA GLY A 106 4.28 -8.41 11.93
C GLY A 106 5.06 -7.19 12.41
N TYR A 107 4.91 -6.04 11.77
CA TYR A 107 5.69 -4.84 12.10
C TYR A 107 5.32 -4.26 13.47
N CYS A 108 4.03 -4.18 13.79
CA CYS A 108 3.51 -3.73 15.09
C CYS A 108 3.53 -4.81 16.18
N THR A 109 3.77 -6.08 15.81
CA THR A 109 3.61 -7.23 16.72
C THR A 109 4.46 -7.15 17.99
N PRO A 110 5.76 -6.76 17.94
CA PRO A 110 6.58 -6.60 19.14
C PRO A 110 5.98 -5.61 20.14
N GLY A 111 5.59 -4.43 19.69
CA GLY A 111 4.98 -3.40 20.52
C GLY A 111 3.65 -3.84 21.13
N GLN A 112 2.77 -4.48 20.34
CA GLN A 112 1.49 -5.00 20.84
C GLN A 112 1.67 -6.08 21.90
N ILE A 113 2.63 -6.98 21.74
CA ILE A 113 2.92 -8.03 22.72
C ILE A 113 3.46 -7.41 24.02
N LEU A 114 4.34 -6.39 23.95
CA LEU A 114 4.88 -5.72 25.14
C LEU A 114 3.80 -4.93 25.88
N ALA A 115 2.93 -4.21 25.17
CA ALA A 115 1.78 -3.52 25.76
C ALA A 115 0.80 -4.51 26.42
N ALA A 116 0.51 -5.63 25.76
CA ALA A 116 -0.30 -6.69 26.34
C ALA A 116 0.36 -7.36 27.57
N LYS A 117 1.68 -7.50 27.57
CA LYS A 117 2.42 -8.05 28.72
C LYS A 117 2.25 -7.15 29.94
N GLU A 118 2.44 -5.86 29.81
CA GLU A 118 2.23 -4.91 30.93
C GLU A 118 0.79 -5.02 31.46
N LEU A 119 -0.18 -5.02 30.56
CA LEU A 119 -1.59 -5.15 30.96
C LEU A 119 -1.81 -6.43 31.80
N LEU A 120 -1.35 -7.60 31.32
CA LEU A 120 -1.58 -8.88 31.99
C LEU A 120 -0.82 -9.02 33.32
N GLU A 121 0.29 -8.32 33.50
CA GLU A 121 1.02 -8.23 34.78
C GLU A 121 0.27 -7.38 35.81
N ARG A 122 -0.36 -6.31 35.35
CA ARG A 122 -1.15 -5.40 36.20
C ARG A 122 -2.59 -5.89 36.43
N GLN A 123 -3.19 -6.48 35.41
CA GLN A 123 -4.57 -6.97 35.40
C GLN A 123 -4.63 -8.36 34.75
N PRO A 124 -4.56 -9.44 35.54
CA PRO A 124 -4.51 -10.80 35.01
C PRO A 124 -5.81 -11.28 34.32
N ASP A 125 -6.94 -10.62 34.60
CA ASP A 125 -8.25 -10.90 34.01
C ASP A 125 -8.83 -9.65 33.37
N PRO A 126 -8.27 -9.17 32.25
CA PRO A 126 -8.71 -7.95 31.64
C PRO A 126 -10.01 -8.13 30.83
N THR A 127 -10.85 -7.12 30.85
CA THR A 127 -11.99 -7.00 29.93
C THR A 127 -11.50 -6.69 28.50
N GLU A 128 -12.35 -6.93 27.49
CA GLU A 128 -12.05 -6.56 26.11
C GLU A 128 -11.76 -5.05 25.97
N ALA A 129 -12.48 -4.21 26.71
CA ALA A 129 -12.27 -2.76 26.70
C ALA A 129 -10.88 -2.36 27.22
N GLU A 130 -10.42 -2.96 28.32
CA GLU A 130 -9.08 -2.73 28.86
C GLU A 130 -7.98 -3.21 27.91
N ILE A 131 -8.20 -4.32 27.19
CA ILE A 131 -7.26 -4.80 26.16
C ILE A 131 -7.20 -3.82 24.99
N ARG A 132 -8.35 -3.33 24.51
CA ARG A 132 -8.41 -2.33 23.43
C ARG A 132 -7.70 -1.05 23.82
N ASP A 133 -7.89 -0.59 25.04
CA ASP A 133 -7.19 0.58 25.59
C ASP A 133 -5.68 0.36 25.64
N ALA A 134 -5.21 -0.74 26.21
CA ALA A 134 -3.79 -1.08 26.28
C ALA A 134 -3.10 -1.19 24.92
N LEU A 135 -3.81 -1.68 23.89
CA LEU A 135 -3.28 -1.79 22.53
C LEU A 135 -3.44 -0.50 21.71
N SER A 136 -4.17 0.51 22.19
CA SER A 136 -4.47 1.73 21.44
C SER A 136 -3.22 2.55 21.07
N GLY A 137 -2.19 2.49 21.91
CA GLY A 137 -0.90 3.14 21.67
C GLY A 137 0.00 2.44 20.63
N VAL A 138 -0.41 1.27 20.10
CA VAL A 138 0.37 0.53 19.09
C VAL A 138 -0.49 0.25 17.86
N LEU A 139 -0.36 1.12 16.85
CA LEU A 139 -1.21 1.06 15.68
C LEU A 139 -0.94 -0.16 14.80
N CYS A 140 -2.02 -0.75 14.29
CA CYS A 140 -1.99 -1.83 13.32
C CYS A 140 -2.93 -1.52 12.15
N ARG A 141 -2.41 -1.49 10.92
CA ARG A 141 -3.19 -1.26 9.70
C ARG A 141 -3.71 -2.56 9.06
N CYS A 142 -3.20 -3.73 9.49
CA CYS A 142 -3.48 -5.02 8.85
C CYS A 142 -4.70 -5.75 9.43
N THR A 143 -4.81 -5.83 10.78
CA THR A 143 -5.62 -6.85 11.48
C THR A 143 -7.04 -6.38 11.84
N GLY A 144 -7.28 -5.07 11.88
CA GLY A 144 -8.52 -4.51 12.45
C GLY A 144 -8.67 -4.79 13.95
N TYR A 145 -7.58 -5.20 14.63
CA TYR A 145 -7.47 -5.48 16.07
C TYR A 145 -8.27 -6.68 16.61
N LEU A 146 -9.18 -7.29 15.85
CA LEU A 146 -9.99 -8.41 16.34
C LEU A 146 -9.11 -9.58 16.82
N LYS A 147 -8.18 -10.04 15.98
CA LYS A 147 -7.29 -11.16 16.33
C LYS A 147 -6.28 -10.83 17.44
N PRO A 148 -5.64 -9.65 17.48
CA PRO A 148 -4.83 -9.23 18.62
C PRO A 148 -5.60 -9.23 19.95
N VAL A 149 -6.81 -8.69 20.00
CA VAL A 149 -7.64 -8.71 21.22
C VAL A 149 -7.96 -10.15 21.65
N GLN A 150 -8.38 -11.00 20.72
CA GLN A 150 -8.62 -12.43 20.98
C GLN A 150 -7.38 -13.14 21.49
N ALA A 151 -6.19 -12.81 20.95
CA ALA A 151 -4.93 -13.35 21.41
C ALA A 151 -4.65 -12.98 22.87
N VAL A 152 -4.86 -11.72 23.27
CA VAL A 152 -4.62 -11.28 24.65
C VAL A 152 -5.61 -11.93 25.62
N LEU A 153 -6.91 -12.01 25.30
CA LEU A 153 -7.90 -12.72 26.12
C LEU A 153 -7.49 -14.19 26.34
N ARG A 154 -7.05 -14.85 25.26
CA ARG A 154 -6.60 -16.24 25.32
C ARG A 154 -5.32 -16.39 26.15
N ALA A 155 -4.36 -15.47 26.02
CA ALA A 155 -3.14 -15.46 26.83
C ALA A 155 -3.48 -15.31 28.32
N ALA A 156 -4.37 -14.39 28.66
CA ALA A 156 -4.85 -14.16 30.02
C ALA A 156 -5.40 -15.45 30.65
N ALA A 157 -6.27 -16.16 29.94
CA ALA A 157 -6.84 -17.44 30.39
C ALA A 157 -5.76 -18.51 30.61
N ILE A 158 -4.82 -18.68 29.65
CA ILE A 158 -3.70 -19.63 29.77
C ILE A 158 -2.82 -19.30 30.98
N MET A 159 -2.49 -18.01 31.18
CA MET A 159 -1.62 -17.57 32.27
C MET A 159 -2.27 -17.75 33.65
N ARG A 160 -3.62 -17.73 33.74
CA ARG A 160 -4.38 -18.10 34.96
C ARG A 160 -4.56 -19.61 35.15
N GLY A 161 -4.07 -20.44 34.19
CA GLY A 161 -4.21 -21.89 34.24
C GLY A 161 -5.59 -22.40 33.80
N GLU A 162 -6.39 -21.58 33.13
CA GLU A 162 -7.70 -21.98 32.64
C GLU A 162 -7.61 -22.84 31.38
N PRO A 163 -8.49 -23.82 31.19
CA PRO A 163 -8.53 -24.60 29.97
C PRO A 163 -8.98 -23.73 28.80
N VAL A 164 -8.23 -23.74 27.72
CA VAL A 164 -8.58 -23.03 26.48
C VAL A 164 -8.82 -24.04 25.36
N ILE A 165 -9.84 -23.82 24.55
CA ILE A 165 -10.15 -24.69 23.39
C ILE A 165 -8.99 -24.60 22.39
N PRO A 166 -8.42 -25.74 21.95
CA PRO A 166 -7.37 -25.74 20.93
C PRO A 166 -7.84 -25.05 19.64
N ILE A 167 -6.95 -24.30 18.97
CA ILE A 167 -7.20 -23.75 17.63
C ILE A 167 -6.77 -24.81 16.61
N ASP A 168 -7.56 -25.89 16.49
CA ASP A 168 -7.29 -27.01 15.59
C ASP A 168 -8.06 -26.95 14.27
N GLY A 169 -8.80 -25.86 14.06
CA GLY A 169 -9.67 -25.67 12.90
C GLY A 169 -10.99 -26.44 12.96
N SER A 170 -11.21 -27.26 13.99
CA SER A 170 -12.49 -27.97 14.17
C SER A 170 -13.55 -27.12 14.84
N SER A 171 -13.16 -26.08 15.56
CA SER A 171 -14.06 -25.20 16.33
C SER A 171 -14.24 -23.78 15.75
N ALA A 172 -13.57 -23.45 14.66
CA ALA A 172 -13.90 -22.24 13.90
C ALA A 172 -15.09 -22.51 12.98
N SER A 173 -16.20 -22.92 13.54
CA SER A 173 -17.48 -22.77 12.87
C SER A 173 -17.87 -21.29 12.91
N LEU A 174 -17.29 -20.50 11.99
CA LEU A 174 -18.18 -19.58 11.30
C LEU A 174 -19.35 -20.47 10.84
N PRO A 175 -20.61 -20.07 11.07
CA PRO A 175 -21.70 -20.78 10.45
C PRO A 175 -21.29 -20.97 8.98
N PRO A 176 -21.46 -22.16 8.42
CA PRO A 176 -21.18 -22.32 7.00
C PRO A 176 -21.91 -21.17 6.32
N PHE A 177 -21.22 -20.46 5.45
CA PHE A 177 -21.91 -19.66 4.46
C PHE A 177 -22.67 -20.72 3.67
N SER A 178 -23.86 -21.07 4.17
CA SER A 178 -24.79 -21.86 3.40
C SER A 178 -25.24 -20.92 2.29
N VAL A 179 -24.55 -21.00 1.17
CA VAL A 179 -25.25 -20.78 -0.10
C VAL A 179 -26.34 -21.82 -0.02
N MET A 180 -27.57 -21.38 0.25
CA MET A 180 -28.73 -22.23 0.21
C MET A 180 -28.92 -22.66 -1.24
N THR A 181 -28.27 -23.75 -1.58
CA THR A 181 -28.65 -24.55 -2.74
C THR A 181 -29.32 -25.79 -2.19
N ASP A 182 -30.64 -25.80 -2.23
CA ASP A 182 -31.46 -26.99 -1.93
C ASP A 182 -31.35 -28.05 -3.05
N SER A 183 -30.19 -28.17 -3.71
CA SER A 183 -29.96 -29.21 -4.70
C SER A 183 -28.62 -29.90 -4.44
N GLU A 184 -28.69 -31.18 -4.16
CA GLU A 184 -27.53 -32.08 -3.99
C GLU A 184 -26.75 -32.34 -5.29
N GLU A 185 -27.11 -31.71 -6.40
CA GLU A 185 -26.38 -31.87 -7.67
C GLU A 185 -25.70 -30.57 -8.07
N PRO A 186 -24.44 -30.64 -8.55
CA PRO A 186 -23.78 -29.47 -9.13
C PRO A 186 -24.57 -29.04 -10.36
N VAL A 187 -25.18 -27.84 -10.32
CA VAL A 187 -25.87 -27.28 -11.48
C VAL A 187 -24.81 -26.94 -12.51
N PHE A 188 -24.60 -27.86 -13.46
CA PHE A 188 -23.99 -27.53 -14.73
C PHE A 188 -25.05 -26.76 -15.53
N LEU A 189 -24.95 -25.45 -15.57
CA LEU A 189 -25.63 -24.70 -16.62
C LEU A 189 -24.78 -24.87 -17.88
N PRO A 190 -25.28 -25.57 -18.94
CA PRO A 190 -24.65 -25.49 -20.23
C PRO A 190 -24.69 -24.02 -20.66
N PRO A 191 -23.72 -23.53 -21.41
CA PRO A 191 -23.82 -22.22 -22.02
C PRO A 191 -25.15 -22.17 -22.75
N SER A 192 -25.99 -21.17 -22.41
CA SER A 192 -27.29 -20.99 -23.05
C SER A 192 -27.05 -20.98 -24.56
N GLY A 193 -27.51 -22.03 -25.25
CA GLY A 193 -27.35 -22.14 -26.68
C GLY A 193 -28.09 -21.01 -27.35
N ASP A 194 -27.33 -20.12 -27.96
CA ASP A 194 -27.57 -19.20 -29.06
C ASP A 194 -26.46 -18.16 -29.17
N ALA A 195 -25.27 -18.48 -28.63
CA ALA A 195 -24.04 -17.74 -28.89
C ALA A 195 -23.36 -18.30 -30.17
N GLY A 196 -24.12 -18.44 -31.24
CA GLY A 196 -23.65 -19.14 -32.45
C GLY A 196 -22.44 -18.53 -33.13
N ASP A 197 -22.18 -17.25 -32.99
CA ASP A 197 -21.05 -16.60 -33.68
C ASP A 197 -19.93 -16.09 -32.75
N ILE A 198 -20.16 -16.01 -31.45
CA ILE A 198 -19.11 -15.57 -30.49
C ILE A 198 -18.29 -16.77 -30.01
N ALA A 199 -18.83 -17.98 -30.06
CA ALA A 199 -18.15 -19.20 -29.64
C ALA A 199 -16.93 -19.56 -30.50
N SER A 200 -16.89 -19.13 -31.77
CA SER A 200 -15.79 -19.48 -32.68
C SER A 200 -14.47 -18.76 -32.38
N THR A 201 -14.52 -17.59 -31.76
CA THR A 201 -13.32 -16.83 -31.39
C THR A 201 -12.83 -17.09 -29.96
N THR A 202 -13.66 -17.72 -29.13
CA THR A 202 -13.35 -18.05 -27.73
C THR A 202 -12.99 -19.52 -27.52
N GLN A 203 -12.91 -20.34 -28.54
CA GLN A 203 -12.63 -21.78 -28.43
C GLN A 203 -11.25 -22.14 -27.84
N ALA A 204 -10.35 -21.21 -27.70
CA ALA A 204 -9.03 -21.48 -27.11
C ALA A 204 -8.94 -21.23 -25.59
N ARG A 205 -9.98 -20.69 -24.97
CA ARG A 205 -9.99 -20.54 -23.50
C ARG A 205 -10.72 -21.71 -22.87
N ILE A 206 -9.94 -22.71 -22.47
CA ILE A 206 -10.38 -23.66 -21.45
C ILE A 206 -10.58 -22.81 -20.19
N LEU A 207 -11.83 -22.44 -19.90
CA LEU A 207 -12.16 -21.89 -18.59
C LEU A 207 -11.66 -22.90 -17.55
N PRO A 208 -10.84 -22.50 -16.58
CA PRO A 208 -10.40 -23.41 -15.56
C PRO A 208 -11.64 -23.99 -14.90
N TYR A 209 -11.76 -25.30 -14.97
CA TYR A 209 -12.82 -26.05 -14.31
C TYR A 209 -12.63 -25.89 -12.80
N ILE A 210 -13.35 -24.97 -12.19
CA ILE A 210 -13.33 -24.80 -10.74
C ILE A 210 -14.28 -25.83 -10.16
N GLN A 211 -13.74 -26.99 -9.80
CA GLN A 211 -14.46 -27.93 -8.99
C GLN A 211 -14.50 -27.42 -7.55
N VAL A 212 -15.61 -26.82 -7.15
CA VAL A 212 -15.88 -26.54 -5.75
C VAL A 212 -16.18 -27.88 -5.07
N THR A 213 -15.18 -28.48 -4.43
CA THR A 213 -15.40 -29.70 -3.67
C THR A 213 -16.16 -29.35 -2.38
N SER A 214 -17.33 -29.90 -2.17
CA SER A 214 -18.07 -29.82 -0.90
C SER A 214 -17.31 -30.41 0.30
N GLU A 215 -16.23 -31.13 0.06
CA GLU A 215 -15.43 -31.82 1.06
C GLU A 215 -14.04 -31.21 1.26
N GLY A 216 -13.97 -29.95 1.67
CA GLY A 216 -12.70 -29.31 2.09
C GLY A 216 -11.97 -30.06 3.23
N LYS A 217 -12.62 -31.03 3.87
CA LYS A 217 -12.03 -31.89 4.92
C LYS A 217 -10.95 -32.83 4.40
N SER A 218 -10.96 -33.18 3.12
CA SER A 218 -9.97 -34.08 2.52
C SER A 218 -8.69 -33.39 2.04
N LEU A 219 -8.71 -32.04 1.91
CA LEU A 219 -7.56 -31.27 1.42
C LEU A 219 -6.50 -31.09 2.52
N LYS A 220 -5.22 -31.16 2.13
CA LYS A 220 -4.10 -31.06 3.10
C LYS A 220 -3.91 -29.65 3.66
N SER A 221 -4.15 -28.61 2.87
CA SER A 221 -3.86 -27.23 3.22
C SER A 221 -5.10 -26.31 3.10
N VAL A 222 -5.86 -26.43 2.02
CA VAL A 222 -7.06 -25.61 1.80
C VAL A 222 -8.11 -25.91 2.87
N GLY A 223 -8.66 -24.86 3.49
CA GLY A 223 -9.61 -25.00 4.60
C GLY A 223 -9.00 -25.45 5.93
N LYS A 224 -7.67 -25.50 6.04
CA LYS A 224 -6.96 -25.83 7.30
C LYS A 224 -6.33 -24.58 7.90
N PRO A 225 -6.27 -24.44 9.23
CA PRO A 225 -5.62 -23.33 9.94
C PRO A 225 -4.10 -23.55 9.93
N VAL A 226 -3.47 -23.45 8.74
CA VAL A 226 -2.02 -23.64 8.62
C VAL A 226 -1.31 -22.47 9.28
N PRO A 227 -0.35 -22.72 10.21
CA PRO A 227 0.41 -21.67 10.85
C PRO A 227 1.23 -20.85 9.82
N LYS A 228 1.29 -19.54 10.02
CA LYS A 228 2.12 -18.65 9.22
C LYS A 228 3.60 -18.94 9.49
N LEU A 229 4.36 -19.34 8.46
CA LEU A 229 5.73 -19.87 8.58
C LEU A 229 6.71 -18.93 9.29
N ASP A 230 6.61 -17.62 9.06
CA ASP A 230 7.51 -16.60 9.63
C ASP A 230 6.95 -15.96 10.91
N ALA A 231 5.78 -16.36 11.39
CA ALA A 231 5.16 -15.78 12.58
C ALA A 231 6.04 -15.93 13.85
N PRO A 232 6.71 -17.06 14.13
CA PRO A 232 7.62 -17.17 15.26
C PRO A 232 8.76 -16.13 15.21
N LYS A 233 9.35 -15.95 14.03
CA LYS A 233 10.41 -14.96 13.81
C LYS A 233 9.94 -13.54 14.13
N LEU A 234 8.73 -13.19 13.68
CA LEU A 234 8.13 -11.87 13.87
C LEU A 234 7.74 -11.61 15.33
N ALA A 235 7.17 -12.64 16.00
CA ALA A 235 6.81 -12.56 17.41
C ALA A 235 8.02 -12.42 18.36
N GLN A 236 9.18 -12.89 17.92
CA GLN A 236 10.45 -12.80 18.68
C GLN A 236 11.27 -11.54 18.35
N GLY A 237 10.81 -10.66 17.47
CA GLY A 237 11.54 -9.46 17.08
C GLY A 237 12.78 -9.69 16.20
N LYS A 238 12.98 -10.90 15.69
CA LYS A 238 14.15 -11.24 14.85
C LYS A 238 14.19 -10.44 13.56
N PRO A 239 15.39 -10.13 13.01
CA PRO A 239 15.54 -9.38 11.77
C PRO A 239 14.73 -9.96 10.62
N ALA A 240 13.84 -9.19 10.03
CA ALA A 240 12.95 -9.64 8.97
C ALA A 240 12.69 -8.59 7.86
N PHE A 241 12.82 -7.32 8.20
CA PHE A 241 12.48 -6.18 7.35
C PHE A 241 13.71 -5.57 6.68
N THR A 242 13.52 -4.67 5.75
CA THR A 242 14.63 -4.05 5.01
C THR A 242 15.56 -3.27 5.94
N ALA A 243 15.00 -2.46 6.84
CA ALA A 243 15.79 -1.67 7.79
C ALA A 243 16.53 -2.51 8.85
N ASP A 244 16.23 -3.80 8.98
CA ASP A 244 16.94 -4.71 9.89
C ASP A 244 18.24 -5.28 9.27
N PHE A 245 18.60 -4.84 8.05
CA PHE A 245 19.80 -5.30 7.36
C PHE A 245 20.95 -4.33 7.60
N GLU A 246 22.04 -4.85 8.13
CA GLU A 246 23.27 -4.09 8.40
C GLU A 246 24.36 -4.46 7.39
N ILE A 247 25.07 -3.46 6.92
CA ILE A 247 26.22 -3.62 6.03
C ILE A 247 27.31 -2.60 6.40
N ARG A 248 28.56 -3.04 6.36
CA ARG A 248 29.69 -2.16 6.70
C ARG A 248 29.82 -1.03 5.68
N GLY A 249 30.07 0.19 6.19
CA GLY A 249 30.29 1.38 5.35
C GLY A 249 28.99 1.99 4.80
N LEU A 250 27.85 1.64 5.39
CA LEU A 250 26.54 2.17 5.02
C LEU A 250 26.51 3.69 5.09
N LEU A 251 26.00 4.31 4.03
CA LEU A 251 25.62 5.71 3.95
C LEU A 251 24.12 5.87 4.16
N HIS A 252 23.75 7.00 4.72
CA HIS A 252 22.34 7.38 4.91
C HIS A 252 21.94 8.43 3.88
N ALA A 253 20.90 8.15 3.13
CA ALA A 253 20.36 9.07 2.14
C ALA A 253 19.24 9.92 2.72
N LYS A 254 19.12 11.15 2.22
CA LYS A 254 18.00 12.07 2.42
C LYS A 254 17.68 12.78 1.11
N VAL A 255 16.44 13.25 0.98
CA VAL A 255 15.93 13.94 -0.21
C VAL A 255 15.56 15.37 0.15
N LEU A 256 15.99 16.32 -0.68
CA LEU A 256 15.44 17.67 -0.66
C LEU A 256 14.17 17.69 -1.48
N HIS A 257 13.06 18.08 -0.87
CA HIS A 257 11.75 18.17 -1.51
C HIS A 257 11.37 19.60 -1.84
N SER A 258 10.66 19.77 -2.96
CA SER A 258 10.09 21.07 -3.35
C SER A 258 9.00 21.52 -2.37
N GLN A 259 9.04 22.80 -2.01
CA GLN A 259 7.99 23.49 -1.26
C GLN A 259 6.93 24.12 -2.18
N HIS A 260 7.18 24.11 -3.50
CA HIS A 260 6.31 24.70 -4.51
C HIS A 260 5.52 23.61 -5.24
N ALA A 261 4.24 23.87 -5.44
CA ALA A 261 3.35 22.98 -6.17
C ALA A 261 3.66 22.95 -7.68
N HIS A 262 4.17 24.07 -8.24
CA HIS A 262 4.56 24.18 -9.63
C HIS A 262 5.69 25.20 -9.74
N ALA A 263 6.85 24.79 -10.21
CA ALA A 263 8.02 25.67 -10.33
C ALA A 263 9.07 25.10 -11.29
N ILE A 264 9.94 25.98 -11.79
CA ILE A 264 11.17 25.64 -12.52
C ILE A 264 12.36 25.95 -11.63
N ILE A 265 13.30 25.03 -11.50
CA ILE A 265 14.60 25.28 -10.87
C ILE A 265 15.45 26.12 -11.85
N LYS A 266 15.75 27.36 -11.48
CA LYS A 266 16.61 28.28 -12.28
C LYS A 266 18.08 28.02 -12.00
N SER A 267 18.40 27.78 -10.75
CA SER A 267 19.75 27.43 -10.31
C SER A 267 19.71 26.62 -9.01
N ILE A 268 20.73 25.78 -8.81
CA ILE A 268 20.90 25.00 -7.61
C ILE A 268 22.37 25.02 -7.18
N ASP A 269 22.65 25.54 -5.99
CA ASP A 269 24.02 25.59 -5.44
C ASP A 269 24.20 24.53 -4.37
N THR A 270 25.00 23.52 -4.67
CA THR A 270 25.31 22.39 -3.77
C THR A 270 26.69 22.47 -3.14
N ARG A 271 27.48 23.52 -3.42
CA ARG A 271 28.91 23.62 -3.02
C ARG A 271 29.11 23.51 -1.51
N LYS A 272 28.29 24.17 -0.72
CA LYS A 272 28.35 24.10 0.76
C LYS A 272 28.00 22.71 1.27
N ALA A 273 26.96 22.09 0.71
CA ALA A 273 26.54 20.74 1.06
C ALA A 273 27.60 19.70 0.70
N ARG A 274 28.19 19.78 -0.49
CA ARG A 274 29.27 18.87 -0.94
C ARG A 274 30.55 19.03 -0.10
N ALA A 275 30.81 20.22 0.46
CA ALA A 275 31.99 20.49 1.29
C ALA A 275 31.81 20.06 2.78
N LEU A 276 30.60 19.71 3.20
CA LEU A 276 30.34 19.31 4.59
C LEU A 276 31.03 17.98 4.90
N PRO A 277 31.88 17.89 5.94
CA PRO A 277 32.55 16.65 6.32
C PRO A 277 31.54 15.51 6.57
N GLY A 278 31.79 14.33 6.01
CA GLY A 278 30.92 13.17 6.11
C GLY A 278 29.86 13.07 5.02
N VAL A 279 29.71 14.07 4.16
CA VAL A 279 28.91 13.97 2.93
C VAL A 279 29.69 13.22 1.87
N ALA A 280 29.11 12.16 1.32
CA ALA A 280 29.71 11.33 0.29
C ALA A 280 29.27 11.72 -1.13
N ALA A 281 28.02 12.13 -1.30
CA ALA A 281 27.48 12.61 -2.57
C ALA A 281 26.30 13.56 -2.36
N VAL A 282 26.15 14.50 -3.30
CA VAL A 282 24.96 15.33 -3.50
C VAL A 282 24.66 15.26 -5.00
N LEU A 283 23.47 14.78 -5.36
CA LEU A 283 23.04 14.64 -6.76
C LEU A 283 21.84 15.56 -7.01
N THR A 284 21.87 16.23 -8.17
CA THR A 284 20.81 17.08 -8.71
C THR A 284 20.39 16.55 -10.08
N HIS A 285 19.41 17.18 -10.71
CA HIS A 285 18.99 16.85 -12.08
C HIS A 285 20.12 17.01 -13.13
N GLU A 286 21.20 17.72 -12.80
CA GLU A 286 22.39 17.88 -13.68
C GLU A 286 23.38 16.71 -13.55
N ASP A 287 23.30 15.94 -12.45
CA ASP A 287 24.27 14.89 -12.12
C ASP A 287 23.84 13.48 -12.59
N ILE A 288 22.57 13.29 -12.97
CA ILE A 288 22.02 11.98 -13.36
C ILE A 288 21.31 12.04 -14.72
N PRO A 289 21.23 10.91 -15.45
CA PRO A 289 20.49 10.87 -16.70
C PRO A 289 19.02 11.23 -16.53
N ARG A 290 18.50 12.10 -17.39
CA ARG A 290 17.09 12.45 -17.46
C ARG A 290 16.34 11.44 -18.33
N VAL A 291 15.79 10.40 -17.70
CA VAL A 291 15.07 9.31 -18.37
C VAL A 291 13.62 9.35 -17.92
N ALA A 292 12.70 9.49 -18.87
CA ALA A 292 11.27 9.39 -18.59
C ALA A 292 10.89 7.94 -18.29
N TYR A 293 10.17 7.72 -17.21
CA TYR A 293 9.66 6.40 -16.84
C TYR A 293 8.29 6.51 -16.16
N SER A 294 7.61 5.38 -15.96
CA SER A 294 6.45 5.31 -15.09
C SER A 294 6.84 4.59 -13.82
N THR A 295 6.39 5.07 -12.67
CA THR A 295 6.59 4.40 -11.38
C THR A 295 5.79 3.11 -11.28
N ALA A 296 4.69 2.97 -12.06
CA ALA A 296 3.91 1.75 -12.22
C ALA A 296 4.49 0.87 -13.35
N GLY A 297 4.44 -0.45 -13.19
CA GLY A 297 5.06 -1.35 -14.15
C GLY A 297 4.47 -2.75 -14.15
N GLN A 298 3.14 -2.88 -14.14
CA GLN A 298 2.46 -4.16 -14.00
C GLN A 298 2.57 -5.06 -15.22
N SER A 299 2.63 -4.48 -16.43
CA SER A 299 2.74 -5.19 -17.68
C SER A 299 3.89 -4.66 -18.55
N ASP A 300 4.11 -5.29 -19.70
CA ASP A 300 5.02 -4.85 -20.74
C ASP A 300 4.28 -4.96 -22.09
N PRO A 301 3.96 -3.85 -22.76
CA PRO A 301 4.30 -2.46 -22.39
C PRO A 301 3.59 -1.96 -21.12
N ILE A 302 4.17 -0.93 -20.48
CA ILE A 302 3.60 -0.31 -19.28
C ILE A 302 2.26 0.35 -19.64
N PRO A 303 1.16 0.11 -18.90
CA PRO A 303 -0.15 0.64 -19.22
C PRO A 303 -0.36 2.05 -18.66
N GLY A 304 0.45 3.00 -19.09
CA GLY A 304 0.39 4.39 -18.67
C GLY A 304 1.48 5.25 -19.32
N PRO A 305 1.38 6.58 -19.21
CA PRO A 305 2.38 7.49 -19.75
C PRO A 305 3.72 7.33 -19.02
N LEU A 306 4.83 7.62 -19.72
CA LEU A 306 6.13 7.80 -19.10
C LEU A 306 6.30 9.30 -18.83
N ASP A 307 6.11 9.71 -17.59
CA ASP A 307 5.95 11.09 -17.16
C ASP A 307 6.69 11.44 -15.87
N CYS A 308 7.50 10.51 -15.37
CA CYS A 308 8.27 10.66 -14.15
C CYS A 308 9.77 10.65 -14.45
N PHE A 309 10.55 11.39 -13.64
CA PHE A 309 12.01 11.43 -13.68
C PHE A 309 12.55 11.18 -12.27
N SER A 310 13.75 10.61 -12.14
CA SER A 310 14.38 10.43 -10.82
C SER A 310 14.65 11.79 -10.15
N LEU A 311 15.17 12.75 -10.91
CA LEU A 311 15.27 14.18 -10.59
C LEU A 311 14.94 14.98 -11.84
N ASP A 312 14.26 16.11 -11.66
CA ASP A 312 13.90 17.00 -12.75
C ASP A 312 14.15 18.47 -12.36
N TYR A 313 14.25 19.36 -13.37
CA TYR A 313 14.31 20.80 -13.19
C TYR A 313 12.91 21.43 -13.00
N LYS A 314 11.83 20.73 -13.37
CA LYS A 314 10.44 21.18 -13.22
C LYS A 314 9.79 20.44 -12.04
N MET A 315 9.37 21.22 -11.05
CA MET A 315 8.64 20.73 -9.88
C MET A 315 7.14 20.74 -10.19
N ARG A 316 6.47 19.62 -9.95
CA ARG A 316 5.06 19.43 -10.33
C ARG A 316 4.12 19.27 -9.14
N PHE A 317 4.66 19.12 -7.92
CA PHE A 317 3.86 19.08 -6.68
C PHE A 317 4.71 19.42 -5.46
N VAL A 318 4.06 19.80 -4.36
CA VAL A 318 4.74 19.95 -3.05
C VAL A 318 5.20 18.57 -2.59
N GLY A 319 6.52 18.39 -2.45
CA GLY A 319 7.11 17.09 -2.15
C GLY A 319 7.86 16.45 -3.33
N ASP A 320 7.88 17.11 -4.49
CA ASP A 320 8.69 16.65 -5.63
C ASP A 320 10.19 16.71 -5.32
N ARG A 321 10.99 15.90 -6.03
CA ARG A 321 12.38 15.64 -5.68
C ARG A 321 13.32 16.67 -6.30
N VAL A 322 14.08 17.39 -5.49
CA VAL A 322 15.01 18.45 -5.91
C VAL A 322 16.46 17.95 -5.93
N ALA A 323 16.88 17.26 -4.89
CA ALA A 323 18.24 16.73 -4.78
C ALA A 323 18.30 15.51 -3.86
N PHE A 324 19.29 14.64 -4.10
CA PHE A 324 19.62 13.48 -3.26
C PHE A 324 20.94 13.72 -2.54
N VAL A 325 20.99 13.41 -1.25
CA VAL A 325 22.22 13.48 -0.44
C VAL A 325 22.51 12.11 0.17
N ALA A 326 23.77 11.67 0.14
CA ALA A 326 24.28 10.54 0.90
C ALA A 326 25.38 10.97 1.84
N ALA A 327 25.28 10.62 3.12
CA ALA A 327 26.24 10.98 4.15
C ALA A 327 26.47 9.82 5.13
N GLU A 328 27.50 9.94 5.97
CA GLU A 328 27.90 8.92 6.94
C GLU A 328 26.87 8.74 8.07
N THR A 329 26.08 9.77 8.36
CA THR A 329 24.98 9.71 9.32
C THR A 329 23.73 10.43 8.79
N PRO A 330 22.52 10.09 9.29
CA PRO A 330 21.29 10.79 8.92
C PRO A 330 21.31 12.28 9.28
N GLU A 331 22.00 12.64 10.38
CA GLU A 331 22.12 14.01 10.86
C GLU A 331 22.96 14.86 9.89
N ILE A 332 24.11 14.32 9.42
CA ILE A 332 24.95 14.98 8.41
C ILE A 332 24.17 15.14 7.09
N ALA A 333 23.44 14.11 6.67
CA ALA A 333 22.61 14.19 5.47
C ALA A 333 21.54 15.29 5.59
N SER A 334 20.89 15.38 6.75
CA SER A 334 19.89 16.42 7.02
C SER A 334 20.48 17.83 7.07
N GLU A 335 21.68 17.98 7.62
CA GLU A 335 22.40 19.26 7.61
C GLU A 335 22.81 19.67 6.20
N ALA A 336 23.30 18.70 5.41
CA ALA A 336 23.67 18.95 4.02
C ALA A 336 22.47 19.45 3.19
N LEU A 337 21.25 18.92 3.41
CA LEU A 337 20.05 19.42 2.74
C LEU A 337 19.79 20.90 3.00
N ARG A 338 20.03 21.37 4.23
CA ARG A 338 19.84 22.79 4.62
C ARG A 338 20.85 23.73 3.96
N LEU A 339 21.98 23.19 3.50
CA LEU A 339 23.05 23.95 2.84
C LEU A 339 22.88 24.03 1.31
N ILE A 340 21.89 23.34 0.75
CA ILE A 340 21.54 23.44 -0.68
C ILE A 340 20.69 24.69 -0.87
N GLU A 341 21.14 25.59 -1.74
CA GLU A 341 20.43 26.81 -2.09
C GLU A 341 19.78 26.62 -3.47
N VAL A 342 18.47 26.84 -3.56
CA VAL A 342 17.72 26.64 -4.82
C VAL A 342 16.96 27.92 -5.16
N GLU A 343 17.13 28.39 -6.39
CA GLU A 343 16.36 29.50 -6.95
C GLU A 343 15.26 28.94 -7.85
N TYR A 344 14.01 29.31 -7.56
CA TYR A 344 12.85 28.86 -8.30
C TYR A 344 12.19 29.99 -9.07
N GLU A 345 11.73 29.67 -10.28
CA GLU A 345 10.66 30.41 -10.95
C GLU A 345 9.34 29.70 -10.59
N VAL A 346 8.57 30.31 -9.72
CA VAL A 346 7.28 29.77 -9.27
C VAL A 346 6.24 29.98 -10.36
N LEU A 347 5.57 28.91 -10.76
CA LEU A 347 4.51 28.87 -11.75
C LEU A 347 3.14 28.79 -11.08
N GLU A 348 2.10 29.15 -11.81
CA GLU A 348 0.72 28.96 -11.37
C GLU A 348 0.39 27.45 -11.31
N PRO A 349 -0.12 26.92 -10.17
CA PRO A 349 -0.52 25.53 -10.08
C PRO A 349 -1.99 25.34 -10.43
N VAL A 350 -2.35 24.17 -10.96
CA VAL A 350 -3.73 23.71 -11.10
C VAL A 350 -4.00 22.61 -10.07
N LEU A 351 -4.89 22.91 -9.11
CA LEU A 351 -5.23 22.00 -8.00
C LEU A 351 -6.67 21.44 -8.09
N ASP A 352 -7.49 22.03 -8.95
CA ASP A 352 -8.87 21.59 -9.17
C ASP A 352 -8.93 20.72 -10.43
N SER A 353 -9.25 19.43 -10.26
CA SER A 353 -9.34 18.49 -11.36
C SER A 353 -10.40 18.86 -12.41
N GLN A 354 -11.46 19.58 -12.03
CA GLN A 354 -12.47 20.06 -12.97
C GLN A 354 -11.92 21.16 -13.90
N LYS A 355 -11.02 21.98 -13.37
CA LYS A 355 -10.40 23.09 -14.11
C LYS A 355 -9.16 22.68 -14.90
N ALA A 356 -8.61 21.48 -14.60
CA ALA A 356 -7.33 21.05 -15.17
C ALA A 356 -7.36 20.93 -16.70
N MET A 357 -8.52 20.60 -17.28
CA MET A 357 -8.70 20.47 -18.73
C MET A 357 -9.33 21.69 -19.39
N GLU A 358 -9.61 22.77 -18.64
CA GLU A 358 -10.17 24.00 -19.21
C GLU A 358 -9.15 24.71 -20.11
N PRO A 359 -9.60 25.40 -21.17
CA PRO A 359 -8.71 26.20 -22.01
C PRO A 359 -7.97 27.25 -21.19
N GLY A 360 -6.63 27.26 -21.28
CA GLY A 360 -5.76 28.18 -20.54
C GLY A 360 -5.33 27.68 -19.16
N ALA A 361 -5.71 26.47 -18.75
CA ALA A 361 -5.17 25.85 -17.54
C ALA A 361 -3.64 25.66 -17.66
N PRO A 362 -2.88 25.83 -16.56
CA PRO A 362 -1.45 25.56 -16.55
C PRO A 362 -1.14 24.13 -16.99
N VAL A 363 -0.20 23.96 -17.93
CA VAL A 363 0.22 22.65 -18.44
C VAL A 363 1.26 22.05 -17.51
N ILE A 364 0.99 20.84 -17.01
CA ILE A 364 1.85 20.15 -16.06
C ILE A 364 2.98 19.40 -16.79
N HIS A 365 2.65 18.71 -17.89
CA HIS A 365 3.61 17.98 -18.73
C HIS A 365 3.69 18.58 -20.13
N ASP A 366 4.79 19.29 -20.41
CA ASP A 366 5.13 19.91 -21.69
C ASP A 366 6.53 19.51 -22.20
N GLU A 367 7.19 18.59 -21.46
CA GLU A 367 8.53 18.11 -21.80
C GLU A 367 8.53 17.19 -23.03
N PRO A 368 9.53 17.30 -23.91
CA PRO A 368 9.62 16.50 -25.13
C PRO A 368 9.88 15.00 -24.87
N GLU A 369 10.36 14.64 -23.70
CA GLU A 369 10.61 13.25 -23.29
C GLU A 369 9.34 12.54 -22.78
N TYR A 370 8.23 13.26 -22.61
CA TYR A 370 6.95 12.65 -22.26
C TYR A 370 6.55 11.61 -23.32
N VAL A 371 6.20 10.41 -22.88
CA VAL A 371 5.72 9.36 -23.78
C VAL A 371 4.23 9.14 -23.55
N ASN A 372 3.45 9.45 -24.58
CA ASN A 372 2.01 9.25 -24.59
C ASN A 372 1.63 7.77 -24.42
N PHE A 373 0.50 7.56 -23.76
CA PHE A 373 -0.14 6.26 -23.70
C PHE A 373 -1.62 6.39 -24.11
N ALA A 374 -2.05 5.56 -25.08
CA ALA A 374 -3.41 5.56 -25.62
C ALA A 374 -3.87 6.98 -26.01
N ASP A 375 -5.05 7.40 -25.55
CA ASP A 375 -5.67 8.69 -25.84
C ASP A 375 -5.27 9.80 -24.83
N SER A 376 -4.08 9.71 -24.21
CA SER A 376 -3.56 10.77 -23.36
C SER A 376 -3.24 12.05 -24.15
N ASP A 377 -3.51 13.21 -23.56
CA ASP A 377 -3.18 14.52 -24.10
C ASP A 377 -2.58 15.41 -23.00
N PRO A 378 -1.25 15.37 -22.80
CA PRO A 378 -0.63 16.11 -21.70
C PRO A 378 -0.81 17.62 -21.80
N LEU A 379 -1.00 18.18 -23.01
CA LEU A 379 -1.24 19.62 -23.20
C LEU A 379 -2.63 20.05 -22.71
N LYS A 380 -3.53 19.09 -22.49
CA LYS A 380 -4.84 19.29 -21.83
C LYS A 380 -4.86 18.71 -20.42
N ASN A 381 -3.72 18.39 -19.85
CA ASN A 381 -3.60 17.69 -18.58
C ASN A 381 -4.38 16.38 -18.51
N LEU A 382 -4.58 15.69 -19.64
CA LEU A 382 -5.28 14.40 -19.72
C LEU A 382 -4.27 13.24 -19.73
N ALA A 383 -4.21 12.50 -18.63
CA ALA A 383 -3.33 11.35 -18.47
C ALA A 383 -3.89 10.08 -19.12
N ALA A 384 -5.21 9.90 -19.10
CA ALA A 384 -5.90 8.79 -19.73
C ALA A 384 -7.38 9.11 -19.95
N GLU A 385 -7.96 8.47 -20.97
CA GLU A 385 -9.38 8.55 -21.28
C GLU A 385 -9.99 7.15 -21.39
N ILE A 386 -11.22 6.98 -20.90
CA ILE A 386 -11.97 5.73 -21.01
C ILE A 386 -13.36 6.04 -21.57
N ARG A 387 -13.73 5.36 -22.66
CA ARG A 387 -15.03 5.49 -23.33
C ARG A 387 -15.53 4.10 -23.69
N ILE A 388 -16.51 3.60 -22.91
CA ILE A 388 -17.09 2.26 -23.09
C ILE A 388 -18.61 2.37 -23.14
N ASP A 389 -19.21 1.93 -24.23
CA ASP A 389 -20.64 1.75 -24.40
C ASP A 389 -20.96 0.26 -24.60
N ILE A 390 -21.99 -0.25 -23.92
CA ILE A 390 -22.53 -1.60 -24.04
C ILE A 390 -24.02 -1.46 -24.24
N GLY A 391 -24.58 -2.09 -25.28
CA GLY A 391 -25.96 -1.94 -25.64
C GLY A 391 -26.33 -0.56 -26.19
N ASP A 392 -27.57 -0.13 -25.97
CA ASP A 392 -28.11 1.18 -26.37
C ASP A 392 -28.63 1.94 -25.16
N VAL A 393 -27.74 2.73 -24.56
CA VAL A 393 -28.02 3.50 -23.33
C VAL A 393 -29.13 4.53 -23.56
N ALA A 394 -29.16 5.17 -24.74
CA ALA A 394 -30.21 6.16 -25.08
C ALA A 394 -31.59 5.52 -25.12
N LYS A 395 -31.70 4.37 -25.75
CA LYS A 395 -32.91 3.57 -25.76
C LYS A 395 -33.31 3.14 -24.35
N GLY A 396 -32.37 2.65 -23.56
CA GLY A 396 -32.64 2.25 -22.18
C GLY A 396 -33.20 3.39 -21.32
N PHE A 397 -32.68 4.61 -21.47
CA PHE A 397 -33.25 5.79 -20.79
C PHE A 397 -34.63 6.18 -21.35
N ALA A 398 -34.88 6.05 -22.65
CA ALA A 398 -36.19 6.34 -23.21
C ALA A 398 -37.28 5.34 -22.77
N GLU A 399 -36.90 4.12 -22.41
CA GLU A 399 -37.79 3.08 -21.90
C GLU A 399 -38.01 3.14 -20.39
N ALA A 400 -37.25 3.97 -19.63
CA ALA A 400 -37.36 4.10 -18.20
C ALA A 400 -38.66 4.83 -17.79
N ASP A 401 -39.25 4.41 -16.67
CA ASP A 401 -40.35 5.17 -16.02
C ASP A 401 -39.79 6.31 -15.14
N TYR A 402 -38.59 6.10 -14.57
CA TYR A 402 -37.89 7.06 -13.72
C TYR A 402 -36.42 7.12 -14.11
N ILE A 403 -35.83 8.32 -13.97
CA ILE A 403 -34.40 8.54 -14.14
C ILE A 403 -33.86 9.18 -12.87
N PHE A 404 -32.83 8.56 -12.29
CA PHE A 404 -32.10 9.05 -11.13
C PHE A 404 -30.71 9.49 -11.56
N GLU A 405 -30.29 10.68 -11.13
CA GLU A 405 -28.96 11.23 -11.45
C GLU A 405 -28.36 11.87 -10.19
N GLU A 406 -27.13 11.49 -9.84
CA GLU A 406 -26.44 11.96 -8.64
C GLU A 406 -24.93 12.05 -8.87
N GLU A 407 -24.28 12.97 -8.15
CA GLU A 407 -22.83 13.10 -8.11
C GLU A 407 -22.32 12.76 -6.72
N TYR A 408 -21.19 12.04 -6.67
CA TYR A 408 -20.53 11.56 -5.47
C TYR A 408 -19.06 11.97 -5.50
N GLU A 409 -18.52 12.34 -4.34
CA GLU A 409 -17.13 12.70 -4.19
C GLU A 409 -16.40 11.66 -3.34
N VAL A 410 -15.32 11.07 -3.87
CA VAL A 410 -14.47 10.11 -3.18
C VAL A 410 -13.16 10.79 -2.81
N PRO A 411 -12.82 10.90 -1.52
CA PRO A 411 -11.66 11.65 -1.06
C PRO A 411 -10.33 10.94 -1.35
N LYS A 412 -9.25 11.73 -1.33
CA LYS A 412 -7.88 11.26 -1.28
C LYS A 412 -7.61 10.57 0.06
N VAL A 413 -6.99 9.38 0.05
CA VAL A 413 -6.70 8.61 1.27
C VAL A 413 -5.32 7.98 1.17
N GLN A 414 -4.48 8.18 2.19
CA GLN A 414 -3.15 7.58 2.30
C GLN A 414 -3.25 6.15 2.87
N GLN A 415 -2.39 5.22 2.40
CA GLN A 415 -2.38 3.80 2.80
C GLN A 415 -2.04 3.60 4.28
N ALA A 416 -1.22 4.46 4.85
CA ALA A 416 -0.81 4.47 6.25
C ALA A 416 -0.26 3.10 6.73
N HIS A 417 0.63 2.48 5.94
CA HIS A 417 1.39 1.33 6.39
C HIS A 417 2.35 1.72 7.52
N ILE A 418 2.54 0.83 8.49
CA ILE A 418 3.32 1.16 9.70
C ILE A 418 4.82 1.26 9.38
N GLU A 419 5.37 0.35 8.58
CA GLU A 419 6.74 0.48 8.04
C GLU A 419 6.74 1.54 6.94
N PRO A 420 7.52 2.64 7.04
CA PRO A 420 7.74 3.57 5.93
C PRO A 420 8.40 2.88 4.72
N HIS A 421 8.51 3.57 3.58
CA HIS A 421 9.32 3.06 2.48
C HIS A 421 10.79 3.03 2.90
N VAL A 422 11.44 1.91 2.61
CA VAL A 422 12.85 1.73 2.95
C VAL A 422 13.56 0.87 1.91
N VAL A 423 14.77 1.29 1.55
CA VAL A 423 15.62 0.61 0.60
C VAL A 423 17.09 0.65 1.04
N VAL A 424 17.80 -0.44 0.80
CA VAL A 424 19.26 -0.52 0.91
C VAL A 424 19.81 -1.00 -0.42
N THR A 425 20.77 -0.26 -0.97
CA THR A 425 21.44 -0.61 -2.24
C THR A 425 22.94 -0.75 -2.06
N TYR A 426 23.54 -1.69 -2.74
CA TYR A 426 25.00 -1.91 -2.75
C TYR A 426 25.42 -2.78 -3.93
N TRP A 427 26.72 -2.75 -4.30
CA TRP A 427 27.31 -3.66 -5.26
C TRP A 427 27.67 -4.98 -4.57
N ASP A 428 27.25 -6.11 -5.17
CA ASP A 428 27.68 -7.44 -4.70
C ASP A 428 29.00 -7.87 -5.35
N GLU A 429 29.51 -9.04 -4.95
CA GLU A 429 30.75 -9.63 -5.44
C GLU A 429 30.73 -10.02 -6.92
N ASP A 430 29.55 -10.15 -7.51
CA ASP A 430 29.34 -10.42 -8.94
C ASP A 430 29.14 -9.14 -9.77
N ASP A 431 29.44 -7.98 -9.18
CA ASP A 431 29.29 -6.66 -9.78
C ASP A 431 27.83 -6.38 -10.23
N ARG A 432 26.86 -6.85 -9.44
CA ARG A 432 25.45 -6.54 -9.59
C ARG A 432 25.03 -5.50 -8.56
N LEU A 433 24.23 -4.53 -9.00
CA LEU A 433 23.54 -3.61 -8.09
C LEU A 433 22.43 -4.36 -7.38
N LEU A 434 22.64 -4.65 -6.11
CA LEU A 434 21.68 -5.30 -5.26
C LEU A 434 20.79 -4.24 -4.61
N ILE A 435 19.48 -4.40 -4.76
CA ILE A 435 18.45 -3.48 -4.25
C ILE A 435 17.57 -4.28 -3.29
N ARG A 436 17.77 -4.07 -1.99
CA ARG A 436 16.96 -4.66 -0.94
C ARG A 436 15.91 -3.64 -0.51
N THR A 437 14.63 -3.88 -0.78
CA THR A 437 13.60 -2.85 -0.63
C THR A 437 12.28 -3.40 -0.09
N SER A 438 11.53 -2.52 0.59
CA SER A 438 10.20 -2.79 1.12
C SER A 438 9.11 -2.69 0.03
N THR A 439 9.35 -3.27 -1.14
CA THR A 439 8.44 -3.24 -2.30
C THR A 439 7.43 -4.39 -2.31
N GLN A 440 6.27 -4.18 -2.95
CA GLN A 440 5.32 -5.23 -3.31
C GLN A 440 5.65 -5.89 -4.66
N VAL A 441 6.51 -5.25 -5.50
CA VAL A 441 6.70 -5.56 -6.92
C VAL A 441 8.18 -5.70 -7.33
N PRO A 442 8.93 -6.65 -6.76
CA PRO A 442 10.39 -6.73 -6.97
C PRO A 442 10.80 -6.93 -8.43
N PHE A 443 9.99 -7.65 -9.22
CA PHE A 443 10.27 -7.88 -10.64
C PHE A 443 10.03 -6.63 -11.50
N HIS A 444 8.97 -5.86 -11.20
CA HIS A 444 8.69 -4.59 -11.86
C HIS A 444 9.78 -3.57 -11.53
N ALA A 445 10.17 -3.45 -10.26
CA ALA A 445 11.27 -2.59 -9.83
C ALA A 445 12.55 -2.88 -10.62
N ARG A 446 12.93 -4.16 -10.75
CA ARG A 446 14.10 -4.57 -11.53
C ARG A 446 14.01 -4.12 -12.99
N ARG A 447 12.86 -4.29 -13.63
CA ARG A 447 12.64 -3.98 -15.05
C ARG A 447 12.67 -2.46 -15.29
N ILE A 448 11.99 -1.68 -14.47
CA ILE A 448 11.90 -0.22 -14.62
C ILE A 448 13.25 0.44 -14.32
N LEU A 449 13.94 -0.01 -13.29
CA LEU A 449 15.22 0.58 -12.90
C LEU A 449 16.35 0.35 -13.93
N ALA A 450 16.27 -0.69 -14.74
CA ALA A 450 17.31 -0.98 -15.72
C ALA A 450 17.56 0.20 -16.70
N PRO A 451 16.57 0.71 -17.44
CA PRO A 451 16.76 1.89 -18.29
C PRO A 451 17.01 3.17 -17.49
N VAL A 452 16.35 3.38 -16.33
CA VAL A 452 16.50 4.58 -15.50
C VAL A 452 17.95 4.75 -15.02
N LEU A 453 18.60 3.64 -14.64
CA LEU A 453 19.99 3.63 -14.17
C LEU A 453 21.02 3.42 -15.28
N GLY A 454 20.58 3.19 -16.52
CA GLY A 454 21.48 2.86 -17.63
C GLY A 454 22.21 1.52 -17.46
N LEU A 455 21.65 0.59 -16.67
CA LEU A 455 22.26 -0.71 -16.38
C LEU A 455 21.55 -1.85 -17.13
N PRO A 456 22.28 -2.84 -17.65
CA PRO A 456 21.65 -4.03 -18.18
C PRO A 456 20.85 -4.77 -17.08
N LEU A 457 19.70 -5.32 -17.43
CA LEU A 457 18.81 -6.02 -16.49
C LEU A 457 19.55 -7.10 -15.67
N LYS A 458 20.52 -7.81 -16.25
CA LYS A 458 21.35 -8.83 -15.58
C LYS A 458 22.24 -8.28 -14.48
N ARG A 459 22.54 -6.96 -14.51
CA ARG A 459 23.35 -6.26 -13.50
C ARG A 459 22.53 -5.77 -12.31
N ILE A 460 21.21 -5.99 -12.30
CA ILE A 460 20.31 -5.56 -11.21
C ILE A 460 19.68 -6.79 -10.55
N ARG A 461 19.77 -6.86 -9.23
CA ARG A 461 19.10 -7.87 -8.40
C ARG A 461 18.25 -7.19 -7.33
N VAL A 462 16.94 -7.40 -7.37
CA VAL A 462 16.01 -6.87 -6.36
C VAL A 462 15.64 -7.96 -5.37
N ILE A 463 15.78 -7.67 -4.09
CA ILE A 463 15.41 -8.55 -2.98
C ILE A 463 14.29 -7.89 -2.19
N LYS A 464 13.17 -8.61 -2.05
CA LYS A 464 12.04 -8.23 -1.22
C LYS A 464 12.05 -9.04 0.06
N PRO A 465 12.47 -8.48 1.21
CA PRO A 465 12.29 -9.11 2.53
C PRO A 465 10.82 -9.04 2.97
N ARG A 466 10.53 -9.31 4.25
CA ARG A 466 9.22 -9.02 4.82
C ARG A 466 8.95 -7.51 4.72
N ILE A 467 7.72 -7.13 4.36
CA ILE A 467 7.28 -5.73 4.37
C ILE A 467 6.27 -5.50 5.48
N GLY A 468 6.39 -4.35 6.15
CA GLY A 468 5.56 -3.93 7.28
C GLY A 468 4.24 -3.27 6.87
N GLY A 469 3.55 -3.87 5.89
CA GLY A 469 2.37 -3.34 5.23
C GLY A 469 2.73 -2.62 3.93
N GLY A 470 1.74 -2.47 3.06
CA GLY A 470 1.90 -1.78 1.78
C GLY A 470 0.55 -1.27 1.27
N PHE A 471 -0.47 -2.14 1.24
CA PHE A 471 -1.85 -1.80 0.85
C PHE A 471 -1.97 -1.14 -0.53
N GLY A 472 -1.00 -1.40 -1.42
CA GLY A 472 -0.85 -0.73 -2.70
C GLY A 472 0.20 0.38 -2.70
N GLY A 473 0.45 1.08 -1.60
CA GLY A 473 1.43 2.18 -1.53
C GLY A 473 2.85 1.79 -1.90
N LYS A 474 3.22 0.51 -1.70
CA LYS A 474 4.53 -0.05 -2.06
C LYS A 474 4.50 -0.85 -3.38
N GLN A 475 3.55 -0.57 -4.26
CA GLN A 475 3.38 -1.23 -5.56
C GLN A 475 4.04 -0.46 -6.71
N GLU A 476 4.69 0.65 -6.42
CA GLU A 476 5.39 1.50 -7.37
C GLU A 476 6.88 1.60 -7.00
N ILE A 477 7.68 2.15 -7.91
CA ILE A 477 9.10 2.47 -7.68
C ILE A 477 9.17 3.90 -7.16
N LEU A 478 9.44 4.06 -5.86
CA LEU A 478 9.40 5.37 -5.19
C LEU A 478 10.71 5.75 -4.51
N VAL A 479 11.51 4.78 -4.11
CA VAL A 479 12.71 5.03 -3.29
C VAL A 479 13.95 4.31 -3.84
N GLU A 480 13.73 3.33 -4.70
CA GLU A 480 14.77 2.44 -5.19
C GLU A 480 15.77 3.16 -6.08
N ASP A 481 15.30 4.06 -6.94
CA ASP A 481 16.13 4.89 -7.83
C ASP A 481 17.01 5.87 -7.05
N ILE A 482 16.49 6.44 -5.95
CA ILE A 482 17.21 7.37 -5.08
C ILE A 482 18.49 6.73 -4.53
N ALA A 483 18.33 5.61 -3.82
CA ALA A 483 19.45 4.90 -3.22
C ALA A 483 20.38 4.31 -4.30
N ALA A 484 19.83 3.84 -5.43
CA ALA A 484 20.60 3.28 -6.53
C ALA A 484 21.53 4.31 -7.18
N HIS A 485 21.04 5.51 -7.52
CA HIS A 485 21.87 6.58 -8.06
C HIS A 485 23.00 6.97 -7.09
N LEU A 486 22.69 7.08 -5.80
CA LEU A 486 23.67 7.40 -4.77
C LEU A 486 24.71 6.27 -4.59
N THR A 487 24.31 4.99 -4.68
CA THR A 487 25.23 3.86 -4.64
C THR A 487 26.14 3.83 -5.88
N ILE A 488 25.62 4.15 -7.06
CA ILE A 488 26.41 4.26 -8.28
C ILE A 488 27.44 5.39 -8.15
N ALA A 489 27.03 6.55 -7.64
CA ALA A 489 27.90 7.71 -7.49
C ALA A 489 29.00 7.52 -6.42
N THR A 490 28.71 6.80 -5.34
CA THR A 490 29.63 6.66 -4.20
C THR A 490 30.41 5.34 -4.19
N SER A 491 29.96 4.34 -4.94
CA SER A 491 30.42 2.94 -4.84
C SER A 491 30.31 2.36 -3.41
N ARG A 492 29.49 2.95 -2.55
CA ARG A 492 29.24 2.54 -1.15
C ARG A 492 27.80 2.08 -0.99
N PRO A 493 27.53 1.24 0.01
CA PRO A 493 26.14 0.91 0.40
C PRO A 493 25.38 2.16 0.82
N VAL A 494 24.11 2.27 0.41
CA VAL A 494 23.23 3.40 0.74
C VAL A 494 21.91 2.89 1.28
N LEU A 495 21.48 3.42 2.43
CA LEU A 495 20.15 3.27 3.00
C LEU A 495 19.36 4.56 2.78
N PHE A 496 18.16 4.44 2.24
CA PHE A 496 17.14 5.48 2.28
C PHE A 496 15.89 4.96 2.98
N GLU A 497 15.41 5.68 3.97
CA GLU A 497 14.17 5.42 4.69
C GLU A 497 13.40 6.74 4.78
N THR A 498 12.14 6.73 4.33
CA THR A 498 11.26 7.90 4.40
C THR A 498 10.84 8.18 5.83
N THR A 499 10.67 9.45 6.15
CA THR A 499 10.00 9.87 7.38
C THR A 499 8.48 9.61 7.27
N ARG A 500 7.78 9.64 8.39
CA ARG A 500 6.31 9.52 8.37
C ARG A 500 5.66 10.70 7.64
N GLU A 501 6.22 11.88 7.74
CA GLU A 501 5.75 13.06 7.04
C GLU A 501 5.95 12.92 5.52
N GLU A 502 7.12 12.47 5.06
CA GLU A 502 7.40 12.18 3.64
C GLU A 502 6.42 11.15 3.06
N GLU A 503 5.96 10.17 3.86
CA GLU A 503 4.93 9.21 3.44
C GLU A 503 3.60 9.88 3.09
N PHE A 504 3.27 11.04 3.66
CA PHE A 504 2.03 11.74 3.38
C PHE A 504 2.13 12.70 2.19
N PHE A 505 3.27 13.36 1.98
CA PHE A 505 3.39 14.35 0.92
C PHE A 505 4.20 13.90 -0.31
N ALA A 506 5.06 12.89 -0.20
CA ALA A 506 5.95 12.43 -1.28
C ALA A 506 5.68 10.99 -1.75
N SER A 507 4.77 10.25 -1.09
CA SER A 507 4.41 8.90 -1.53
C SER A 507 3.07 8.88 -2.31
N ARG A 508 2.34 7.79 -2.27
CA ARG A 508 1.12 7.58 -3.06
C ARG A 508 -0.13 7.57 -2.18
N SER A 509 -1.27 7.85 -2.81
CA SER A 509 -2.58 7.82 -2.15
C SER A 509 -3.62 7.15 -3.07
N ARG A 510 -4.83 6.95 -2.55
CA ARG A 510 -6.00 6.61 -3.38
C ARG A 510 -6.31 7.78 -4.32
N HIS A 511 -6.64 7.51 -5.58
CA HIS A 511 -7.15 8.53 -6.50
C HIS A 511 -8.45 9.13 -5.95
N PRO A 512 -8.51 10.43 -5.67
CA PRO A 512 -9.77 11.10 -5.43
C PRO A 512 -10.55 11.15 -6.75
N MET A 513 -11.87 10.99 -6.66
CA MET A 513 -12.74 10.94 -7.85
C MET A 513 -14.04 11.68 -7.61
N ARG A 514 -14.54 12.34 -8.65
CA ARG A 514 -15.95 12.73 -8.75
C ARG A 514 -16.65 11.75 -9.66
N VAL A 515 -17.71 11.11 -9.15
CA VAL A 515 -18.43 10.04 -9.85
C VAL A 515 -19.88 10.48 -10.01
N ARG A 516 -20.29 10.70 -11.25
CA ARG A 516 -21.70 10.95 -11.60
C ARG A 516 -22.33 9.65 -12.08
N LEU A 517 -23.46 9.30 -11.48
CA LEU A 517 -24.26 8.14 -11.83
C LEU A 517 -25.62 8.60 -12.35
N LYS A 518 -26.06 7.97 -13.46
CA LYS A 518 -27.38 8.15 -14.03
C LYS A 518 -27.98 6.80 -14.35
N THR A 519 -29.16 6.52 -13.80
CA THR A 519 -29.80 5.20 -13.88
C THR A 519 -31.26 5.34 -14.29
N GLY A 520 -31.64 4.61 -15.33
CA GLY A 520 -33.04 4.45 -15.77
C GLY A 520 -33.67 3.24 -15.10
N VAL A 521 -34.89 3.37 -14.58
CA VAL A 521 -35.57 2.33 -13.79
C VAL A 521 -37.06 2.27 -14.16
N LYS A 522 -37.61 1.06 -14.25
CA LYS A 522 -39.06 0.79 -14.37
C LYS A 522 -39.72 0.93 -12.99
N LYS A 523 -41.05 1.12 -12.98
CA LYS A 523 -41.88 1.13 -11.75
C LYS A 523 -41.69 -0.10 -10.86
N ASP A 524 -41.41 -1.26 -11.47
CA ASP A 524 -41.19 -2.51 -10.77
C ASP A 524 -39.76 -2.70 -10.27
N GLY A 525 -38.90 -1.67 -10.39
CA GLY A 525 -37.51 -1.68 -9.98
C GLY A 525 -36.55 -2.31 -11.00
N THR A 526 -36.97 -2.65 -12.20
CA THR A 526 -36.06 -3.16 -13.25
C THR A 526 -35.20 -2.04 -13.81
N LEU A 527 -33.85 -2.19 -13.79
CA LEU A 527 -32.93 -1.25 -14.41
C LEU A 527 -33.00 -1.38 -15.94
N THR A 528 -33.07 -0.24 -16.64
CA THR A 528 -33.14 -0.18 -18.11
C THR A 528 -31.86 0.37 -18.74
N ALA A 529 -31.16 1.25 -18.03
CA ALA A 529 -29.86 1.80 -18.40
C ALA A 529 -29.08 2.22 -17.16
N ASN A 530 -27.75 2.16 -17.25
CA ASN A 530 -26.87 2.62 -16.18
C ASN A 530 -25.65 3.33 -16.79
N GLU A 531 -25.41 4.57 -16.39
CA GLU A 531 -24.31 5.39 -16.85
C GLU A 531 -23.46 5.86 -15.67
N MET A 532 -22.15 5.73 -15.80
CA MET A 532 -21.17 6.27 -14.87
C MET A 532 -20.18 7.15 -15.61
N TYR A 533 -19.99 8.37 -15.13
CA TYR A 533 -18.88 9.22 -15.50
C TYR A 533 -17.97 9.42 -14.30
N ALA A 534 -16.67 9.20 -14.44
CA ALA A 534 -15.68 9.39 -13.38
C ALA A 534 -14.60 10.39 -13.81
N LEU A 535 -14.47 11.50 -13.08
CA LEU A 535 -13.33 12.40 -13.17
C LEU A 535 -12.34 12.00 -12.08
N SER A 536 -11.18 11.47 -12.49
CA SER A 536 -10.15 10.94 -11.60
C SER A 536 -8.95 11.86 -11.55
N ASP A 537 -8.58 12.34 -10.37
CA ASP A 537 -7.37 13.13 -10.16
C ASP A 537 -6.17 12.21 -9.90
N THR A 538 -5.21 12.16 -10.85
CA THR A 538 -4.00 11.37 -10.72
C THR A 538 -2.87 12.11 -9.98
N GLY A 539 -3.04 13.40 -9.70
CA GLY A 539 -1.95 14.25 -9.24
C GLY A 539 -0.92 14.50 -10.34
N ALA A 540 0.32 14.69 -9.96
CA ALA A 540 1.38 15.13 -10.89
C ALA A 540 1.90 14.04 -11.85
N ASN A 541 1.59 12.76 -11.64
CA ASN A 541 2.04 11.66 -12.51
C ASN A 541 0.92 10.66 -12.80
N GLY A 542 0.94 10.09 -14.00
CA GLY A 542 -0.07 9.16 -14.47
C GLY A 542 -0.02 7.75 -13.87
N ALA A 543 1.16 7.25 -13.56
CA ALA A 543 1.39 5.96 -12.87
C ALA A 543 0.32 4.87 -13.14
N HIS A 544 -0.55 4.58 -12.17
CA HIS A 544 -1.66 3.62 -12.25
C HIS A 544 -2.97 4.22 -12.80
N ALA A 545 -2.95 5.43 -13.33
CA ALA A 545 -4.13 6.23 -13.66
C ALA A 545 -5.19 5.48 -14.46
N LEU A 546 -4.83 4.91 -15.61
CA LEU A 546 -5.76 4.20 -16.49
C LEU A 546 -6.35 2.97 -15.79
N THR A 547 -5.49 2.12 -15.21
CA THR A 547 -5.92 0.82 -14.68
C THR A 547 -6.75 0.94 -13.40
N VAL A 548 -6.42 1.90 -12.51
CA VAL A 548 -7.23 2.20 -11.32
C VAL A 548 -8.60 2.73 -11.74
N THR A 549 -8.64 3.72 -12.61
CA THR A 549 -9.89 4.34 -13.05
C THR A 549 -10.73 3.38 -13.88
N GLY A 550 -10.09 2.56 -14.74
CA GLY A 550 -10.77 1.50 -15.47
C GLY A 550 -11.51 0.52 -14.56
N ASN A 551 -10.85 0.07 -13.47
CA ASN A 551 -11.49 -0.82 -12.50
C ASN A 551 -12.65 -0.16 -11.74
N THR A 552 -12.67 1.18 -11.60
CA THR A 552 -13.79 1.90 -10.97
C THR A 552 -15.11 1.62 -11.70
N GLY A 553 -15.14 1.75 -13.02
CA GLY A 553 -16.34 1.47 -13.79
C GLY A 553 -16.51 -0.01 -14.17
N HIS A 554 -15.46 -0.63 -14.71
CA HIS A 554 -15.48 -2.00 -15.19
C HIS A 554 -15.96 -3.02 -14.14
N LYS A 555 -15.54 -2.88 -12.88
CA LYS A 555 -15.98 -3.78 -11.80
C LYS A 555 -17.32 -3.38 -11.21
N ALA A 556 -17.56 -2.09 -10.99
CA ALA A 556 -18.79 -1.64 -10.36
C ALA A 556 -20.00 -1.77 -11.28
N MET A 557 -19.92 -1.27 -12.51
CA MET A 557 -21.05 -1.24 -13.42
C MET A 557 -21.51 -2.63 -13.89
N ALA A 558 -20.63 -3.62 -13.82
CA ALA A 558 -20.97 -5.01 -14.13
C ALA A 558 -21.88 -5.66 -13.08
N LEU A 559 -21.99 -5.10 -11.88
CA LEU A 559 -22.78 -5.73 -10.81
C LEU A 559 -24.28 -5.73 -11.10
N TYR A 560 -24.80 -4.66 -11.69
CA TYR A 560 -26.23 -4.50 -11.94
C TYR A 560 -26.51 -4.37 -13.45
N VAL A 561 -27.09 -5.41 -14.02
CA VAL A 561 -27.35 -5.55 -15.46
C VAL A 561 -28.83 -5.45 -15.84
N GLY A 562 -29.70 -5.20 -14.86
CA GLY A 562 -31.15 -5.19 -15.06
C GLY A 562 -31.77 -6.59 -14.96
N ASP A 563 -33.05 -6.70 -15.36
CA ASP A 563 -33.84 -7.95 -15.38
C ASP A 563 -34.53 -8.15 -16.72
N GLY A 564 -35.02 -9.36 -16.95
CA GLY A 564 -35.73 -9.70 -18.19
C GLY A 564 -34.90 -9.46 -19.46
N PRO A 565 -35.41 -8.68 -20.43
CA PRO A 565 -34.70 -8.44 -21.70
C PRO A 565 -33.39 -7.67 -21.53
N TYR A 566 -33.26 -6.83 -20.47
CA TYR A 566 -32.05 -6.04 -20.20
C TYR A 566 -30.91 -6.89 -19.67
N ARG A 567 -31.20 -8.01 -19.02
CA ARG A 567 -30.20 -8.93 -18.47
C ARG A 567 -29.31 -9.55 -19.56
N LYS A 568 -29.91 -9.86 -20.73
CA LYS A 568 -29.16 -10.40 -21.87
C LYS A 568 -28.39 -9.33 -22.64
N ASN A 569 -28.95 -8.12 -22.73
CA ASN A 569 -28.40 -6.98 -23.47
C ASN A 569 -28.42 -5.74 -22.56
N PRO A 570 -27.53 -5.65 -21.56
CA PRO A 570 -27.53 -4.52 -20.67
C PRO A 570 -27.12 -3.23 -21.39
N ASN A 571 -27.74 -2.11 -21.02
CA ASN A 571 -27.43 -0.78 -21.53
C ASN A 571 -26.54 -0.08 -20.52
N ILE A 572 -25.23 -0.13 -20.71
CA ILE A 572 -24.26 0.39 -19.77
C ILE A 572 -23.31 1.35 -20.49
N ARG A 573 -23.07 2.52 -19.90
CA ARG A 573 -22.03 3.46 -20.31
C ARG A 573 -21.07 3.70 -19.17
N PHE A 574 -19.78 3.55 -19.44
CA PHE A 574 -18.72 3.97 -18.54
C PHE A 574 -17.74 4.89 -19.25
N TYR A 575 -17.76 6.17 -18.87
CA TYR A 575 -16.83 7.17 -19.34
C TYR A 575 -16.00 7.67 -18.17
N ALA A 576 -14.71 7.92 -18.40
CA ALA A 576 -13.86 8.53 -17.40
C ALA A 576 -12.75 9.34 -18.04
N ASP A 577 -12.38 10.42 -17.36
CA ASP A 577 -11.20 11.23 -17.63
C ASP A 577 -10.27 11.18 -16.42
N VAL A 578 -8.99 10.89 -16.67
CA VAL A 578 -7.95 10.90 -15.66
C VAL A 578 -7.08 12.12 -15.90
N VAL A 579 -7.09 13.05 -14.95
CA VAL A 579 -6.46 14.35 -15.14
C VAL A 579 -5.27 14.56 -14.26
N TYR A 580 -4.26 15.23 -14.80
CA TYR A 580 -3.13 15.74 -14.05
C TYR A 580 -3.53 16.95 -13.22
N THR A 581 -2.98 17.05 -12.01
CA THR A 581 -3.04 18.22 -11.14
C THR A 581 -1.69 18.39 -10.44
N ASN A 582 -1.44 19.56 -9.86
CA ASN A 582 -0.23 19.80 -9.05
C ASN A 582 -0.35 19.23 -7.61
N HIS A 583 -1.15 18.19 -7.43
CA HIS A 583 -1.18 17.42 -6.20
C HIS A 583 -0.09 16.33 -6.17
N PRO A 584 0.32 15.85 -4.97
CA PRO A 584 1.12 14.64 -4.87
C PRO A 584 0.45 13.49 -5.64
N PRO A 585 1.22 12.66 -6.37
CA PRO A 585 0.66 11.65 -7.24
C PRO A 585 -0.22 10.63 -6.54
N SER A 586 -1.30 10.24 -7.20
CA SER A 586 -2.14 9.13 -6.79
C SER A 586 -1.56 7.80 -7.30
N GLY A 587 -1.95 6.67 -6.69
CA GLY A 587 -1.42 5.36 -7.06
C GLY A 587 -2.32 4.22 -6.61
N ALA A 588 -1.75 3.03 -6.50
CA ALA A 588 -2.47 1.86 -6.07
C ALA A 588 -2.87 1.94 -4.59
N TYR A 589 -4.13 1.64 -4.31
CA TYR A 589 -4.64 1.48 -2.95
C TYR A 589 -5.56 0.26 -2.88
N ARG A 590 -5.56 -0.47 -1.75
CA ARG A 590 -6.37 -1.67 -1.52
C ARG A 590 -7.79 -1.53 -2.07
N GLY A 591 -8.17 -2.46 -2.97
CA GLY A 591 -9.38 -2.41 -3.79
C GLY A 591 -9.17 -1.87 -5.20
N TYR A 592 -8.05 -1.12 -5.48
CA TYR A 592 -7.54 -0.72 -6.79
C TYR A 592 -8.62 -0.21 -7.76
N GLY A 593 -9.24 0.92 -7.41
CA GLY A 593 -10.34 1.53 -8.17
C GLY A 593 -11.74 1.06 -7.76
N VAL A 594 -11.86 -0.18 -7.34
CA VAL A 594 -13.15 -0.79 -7.01
C VAL A 594 -13.92 -0.02 -5.92
N PRO A 595 -13.33 0.37 -4.78
CA PRO A 595 -14.07 1.14 -3.76
C PRO A 595 -14.61 2.48 -4.26
N GLN A 596 -13.90 3.14 -5.19
CA GLN A 596 -14.33 4.42 -5.77
C GLN A 596 -15.58 4.26 -6.66
N GLY A 597 -15.77 3.08 -7.27
CA GLY A 597 -16.97 2.76 -8.06
C GLY A 597 -18.11 2.19 -7.24
N PHE A 598 -17.81 1.22 -6.36
CA PHE A 598 -18.85 0.53 -5.60
C PHE A 598 -19.53 1.41 -4.55
N TRP A 599 -18.77 2.27 -3.84
CA TRP A 599 -19.40 3.12 -2.83
C TRP A 599 -20.44 4.09 -3.43
N PRO A 600 -20.17 4.84 -4.51
CA PRO A 600 -21.19 5.65 -5.18
C PRO A 600 -22.35 4.79 -5.72
N LEU A 601 -22.03 3.68 -6.40
CA LEU A 601 -23.04 2.81 -6.98
C LEU A 601 -24.01 2.27 -5.93
N GLU A 602 -23.51 1.74 -4.82
CA GLU A 602 -24.35 1.17 -3.77
C GLU A 602 -25.18 2.25 -3.02
N ARG A 603 -24.62 3.46 -2.85
CA ARG A 603 -25.38 4.60 -2.32
C ARG A 603 -26.49 5.01 -3.29
N HIS A 604 -26.20 4.98 -4.58
CA HIS A 604 -27.17 5.30 -5.63
C HIS A 604 -28.31 4.27 -5.68
N MET A 605 -27.98 2.98 -5.65
CA MET A 605 -28.96 1.88 -5.62
C MET A 605 -29.83 1.94 -4.35
N GLU A 606 -29.25 2.28 -3.20
CA GLU A 606 -29.99 2.46 -1.95
C GLU A 606 -31.02 3.59 -2.06
N LYS A 607 -30.61 4.73 -2.64
CA LYS A 607 -31.50 5.87 -2.88
C LYS A 607 -32.65 5.50 -3.79
N ILE A 608 -32.36 4.85 -4.93
CA ILE A 608 -33.38 4.41 -5.89
C ILE A 608 -34.40 3.48 -5.21
N ALA A 609 -33.94 2.46 -4.48
CA ALA A 609 -34.82 1.53 -3.79
C ALA A 609 -35.74 2.26 -2.79
N LYS A 610 -35.19 3.22 -2.05
CA LYS A 610 -35.97 4.03 -1.08
C LYS A 610 -37.03 4.92 -1.75
N GLU A 611 -36.65 5.60 -2.82
CA GLU A 611 -37.56 6.51 -3.55
C GLU A 611 -38.71 5.73 -4.25
N LEU A 612 -38.46 4.48 -4.63
CA LEU A 612 -39.45 3.59 -5.24
C LEU A 612 -40.20 2.74 -4.19
N GLU A 613 -39.95 2.93 -2.90
CA GLU A 613 -40.52 2.15 -1.80
C GLU A 613 -40.31 0.63 -1.93
N LEU A 614 -39.15 0.24 -2.53
CA LEU A 614 -38.76 -1.16 -2.71
C LEU A 614 -37.83 -1.62 -1.60
N HIS A 615 -37.88 -2.91 -1.28
CA HIS A 615 -36.93 -3.50 -0.34
C HIS A 615 -35.51 -3.49 -0.94
N PRO A 616 -34.50 -2.88 -0.31
CA PRO A 616 -33.19 -2.68 -0.93
C PRO A 616 -32.47 -3.96 -1.38
N ILE A 617 -32.65 -5.06 -0.63
CA ILE A 617 -32.06 -6.36 -0.99
C ILE A 617 -32.78 -6.97 -2.21
N GLU A 618 -34.12 -6.95 -2.24
CA GLU A 618 -34.90 -7.49 -3.36
C GLU A 618 -34.62 -6.71 -4.65
N PHE A 619 -34.54 -5.39 -4.57
CA PHE A 619 -34.15 -4.53 -5.69
C PHE A 619 -32.78 -4.90 -6.26
N ARG A 620 -31.78 -5.13 -5.39
CA ARG A 620 -30.45 -5.55 -5.81
C ARG A 620 -30.46 -6.96 -6.40
N LEU A 621 -31.08 -7.93 -5.74
CA LEU A 621 -31.17 -9.32 -6.23
C LEU A 621 -31.86 -9.43 -7.60
N LYS A 622 -32.87 -8.61 -7.83
CA LYS A 622 -33.58 -8.54 -9.12
C LYS A 622 -32.63 -8.14 -10.27
N ASN A 623 -31.78 -7.16 -10.03
CA ASN A 623 -30.94 -6.54 -11.06
C ASN A 623 -29.50 -7.07 -11.11
N ALA A 624 -29.05 -7.81 -10.09
CA ALA A 624 -27.67 -8.27 -9.99
C ALA A 624 -27.35 -9.34 -11.04
N LEU A 625 -26.10 -9.30 -11.54
CA LEU A 625 -25.52 -10.35 -12.36
C LEU A 625 -25.64 -11.70 -11.65
N GLN A 626 -26.11 -12.72 -12.35
CA GLN A 626 -26.34 -14.06 -11.80
C GLN A 626 -25.17 -14.99 -12.12
N ALA A 627 -25.04 -16.06 -11.32
CA ALA A 627 -24.06 -17.11 -11.60
C ALA A 627 -24.30 -17.75 -12.97
N GLY A 628 -23.26 -17.86 -13.78
CA GLY A 628 -23.34 -18.38 -15.15
C GLY A 628 -23.61 -17.34 -16.24
N GLU A 629 -23.90 -16.09 -15.88
CA GLU A 629 -24.01 -14.99 -16.83
C GLU A 629 -22.63 -14.42 -17.19
N MET A 630 -22.51 -13.91 -18.41
CA MET A 630 -21.26 -13.30 -18.88
C MET A 630 -21.10 -11.91 -18.27
N HIS A 631 -19.88 -11.60 -17.82
CA HIS A 631 -19.53 -10.26 -17.39
C HIS A 631 -19.66 -9.27 -18.56
N PRO A 632 -20.48 -8.20 -18.47
CA PRO A 632 -20.83 -7.35 -19.61
C PRO A 632 -19.64 -6.67 -20.27
N PHE A 633 -18.58 -6.39 -19.53
CA PHE A 633 -17.36 -5.76 -20.04
C PHE A 633 -16.35 -6.75 -20.64
N SER A 634 -16.60 -8.05 -20.60
CA SER A 634 -15.65 -9.06 -21.10
C SER A 634 -15.29 -8.90 -22.58
N ILE A 635 -16.14 -8.26 -23.37
CA ILE A 635 -15.92 -7.97 -24.79
C ILE A 635 -15.21 -6.62 -24.98
N ALA A 636 -15.59 -5.62 -24.20
CA ALA A 636 -15.11 -4.24 -24.33
C ALA A 636 -13.78 -4.00 -23.62
N TRP A 637 -13.51 -4.71 -22.52
CA TRP A 637 -12.29 -4.58 -21.74
C TRP A 637 -11.32 -5.71 -22.06
N SER A 638 -10.18 -5.36 -22.60
CA SER A 638 -9.20 -6.33 -23.05
C SER A 638 -8.20 -6.77 -21.97
N GLU A 639 -8.65 -7.11 -20.76
CA GLU A 639 -7.81 -7.93 -19.85
C GLU A 639 -7.39 -9.24 -20.52
N GLY A 640 -8.01 -9.59 -21.63
CA GLY A 640 -7.61 -10.70 -22.46
C GLY A 640 -6.54 -10.42 -23.50
N ARG A 641 -5.89 -9.29 -23.47
CA ARG A 641 -4.72 -8.98 -24.30
C ARG A 641 -3.40 -9.28 -23.60
N GLU A 642 -3.45 -9.77 -22.38
CA GLU A 642 -2.25 -10.29 -21.68
C GLU A 642 -2.02 -11.75 -22.03
#